data_7995fec116cdf4c8277c91f04350ed71
#
_entry.id   7995fec116cdf4c8277c91f04350ed71
#
_cell.length_a   1.000
_cell.length_b   1.000
_cell.length_c   1.000
_cell.angle_alpha   90.00
_cell.angle_beta   90.00
_cell.angle_gamma   90.00
#
_symmetry.space_group_name_H-M   'P 1'
#
loop_
_entity.id
_entity.type
_entity.pdbx_description
1 polymer ?
#
loop_
_entity_poly.entity_id
_entity_poly.type
_entity_poly.pdbx_seq_one_letter_code
_entity_poly.pdbx_strand_id
1 'polypeptide(L)'
;MSALPFSTICRHSNTPLHLHSKSSFIGFDQRNNIWQLFVITKSSSSRAVSKLSVKNVASDKKEELKEPLTGQVAGTTNEFVPDSTAIASSIKYHAEFTTSFSPEKFDPSKAFFATAESVRDFLIINWNATYDYYERINVKHAYYMSMEYLQGRALLNAVGNLELSGPYAEALRKLGYSLEDMGNQEPDAALGNGGLGRLASCFLDSLATLNYPAWGYGLRYKYGLFKQLITNDGQEEVAEDWLEMGNPWEIQRKDVSYPVRFYGEVISGPDGSKQWIGGENISAVAYDVPIPGYKTRTTVNLRLWSTKVSTEEFDLQAFNTGDHAKAYAAMKNAEKICYVLYPGDESIEGKTLRLKQQYTLCSASLQDIIARFEKRSGRTVNWETLPDKVVVQMNDTHPTLCIPELIRILIDVKGLSWEKAWDITKRSVAYTNHTVLPEALEKWSLTLLQDLLPRHVEIIRKIDEEFIHEIISEYGTGDLNLLQEKLGKMRILENIELPDSVVELLNNTIPAVDSVEEIDVDDSDIEATNKKDEDEEDEAGEEEQEEDNDGEDLVLENKIEMTFKVDRKLPMMVRMANLCVVGGFSVNGVAEIHSEIVKEEVFNEFYELWPEKFQNKTNGVTPRRWIRFCNPDLSKIITKWIGTEDWVTDLEKLAILRKFADNEDLQLEWMESKRRNKIKVASFIKEKTGYVVSPNAMFDVQVKRIHEYKRQLLNIMGIVYRYKKMKELSAEERKQVFVPRVCIFGGKAFATYVQAKRIVKFITDVGATVNHDPEIGDLLKVVFVPDYNVSVAEMLIPGSELSQHISTAGMEASGTSNMKFAMNGCVQIGTLDGANVEIREEVGEDNFFLFGARAQEIAGLRKERAEGKFVPDPRFEEVKSYVRSGVFGTYNYDDLIGSLEGNEGYGRADYFLVGKDFPSYLECQEEVDKAYRVQKKWTRMSILNTAGSYKFSSDRTIHEYARDIWRIEPVVLP
;
A
#
# COMPACT_ATOMS: atom_id res chain seq x y z
N MET A 1 -24.85 26.13 -41.42
CA MET A 1 -25.38 27.45 -41.80
C MET A 1 -25.12 28.37 -40.65
N SER A 2 -24.18 29.13 -40.85
CA SER A 2 -23.96 30.60 -40.86
C SER A 2 -23.71 31.11 -39.45
N ALA A 3 -22.50 31.45 -39.09
CA ALA A 3 -21.61 32.55 -39.52
C ALA A 3 -21.81 33.83 -38.72
N LEU A 4 -20.80 34.15 -37.94
CA LEU A 4 -20.08 35.37 -37.63
C LEU A 4 -20.73 36.71 -38.18
N PRO A 5 -20.31 37.95 -37.78
CA PRO A 5 -19.00 38.36 -37.30
C PRO A 5 -18.95 39.65 -36.42
N PHE A 6 -17.73 39.94 -35.92
CA PHE A 6 -16.96 41.24 -35.91
C PHE A 6 -17.65 42.58 -35.66
N SER A 7 -17.15 43.53 -34.94
CA SER A 7 -15.92 44.33 -35.05
C SER A 7 -15.99 45.48 -34.04
N THR A 8 -14.96 45.90 -33.39
CA THR A 8 -13.84 46.79 -33.74
C THR A 8 -14.02 48.28 -33.41
N ILE A 9 -12.90 48.82 -32.88
CA ILE A 9 -12.42 50.23 -32.99
C ILE A 9 -12.67 51.16 -31.80
N CYS A 10 -11.60 51.40 -31.06
CA CYS A 10 -10.46 52.34 -31.15
C CYS A 10 -10.80 53.79 -30.81
N ARG A 11 -10.15 54.43 -29.93
CA ARG A 11 -8.90 55.25 -30.04
C ARG A 11 -8.80 56.29 -28.90
N HIS A 12 -7.60 56.35 -28.37
CA HIS A 12 -6.80 57.50 -27.93
C HIS A 12 -7.32 58.59 -27.02
N SER A 13 -6.64 58.76 -25.91
CA SER A 13 -5.92 60.03 -25.64
C SER A 13 -4.83 59.86 -24.58
N ASN A 14 -3.63 60.33 -24.94
CA ASN A 14 -2.44 60.41 -24.08
C ASN A 14 -2.56 61.61 -23.14
N THR A 15 -2.14 61.41 -21.90
CA THR A 15 -1.34 62.40 -21.13
C THR A 15 -0.64 61.69 -19.96
N PRO A 16 0.64 61.97 -19.68
CA PRO A 16 1.45 61.27 -18.71
C PRO A 16 1.40 61.91 -17.35
N LEU A 17 1.11 61.10 -16.31
CA LEU A 17 1.33 61.52 -14.94
C LEU A 17 2.61 60.88 -14.41
N HIS A 18 3.63 61.70 -14.16
CA HIS A 18 4.87 61.34 -13.48
C HIS A 18 4.55 60.90 -12.05
N LEU A 19 4.82 59.66 -11.74
CA LEU A 19 5.01 59.15 -10.39
C LEU A 19 6.42 58.63 -10.23
N HIS A 20 7.22 59.34 -9.47
CA HIS A 20 8.50 58.92 -9.03
C HIS A 20 8.41 57.72 -8.10
N SER A 21 8.75 56.54 -8.60
CA SER A 21 9.06 55.42 -7.76
C SER A 21 10.56 55.41 -7.43
N LYS A 22 10.90 55.67 -6.20
CA LYS A 22 12.25 55.43 -5.68
C LYS A 22 12.36 53.93 -5.43
N SER A 23 12.97 53.24 -6.35
CA SER A 23 13.51 51.88 -6.11
C SER A 23 14.83 52.01 -5.34
N SER A 24 14.88 51.52 -4.15
CA SER A 24 16.13 51.37 -3.41
C SER A 24 16.88 50.13 -3.93
N PHE A 25 17.94 50.32 -4.65
CA PHE A 25 18.89 49.30 -4.98
C PHE A 25 19.71 48.92 -3.73
N ILE A 26 19.78 47.67 -3.41
CA ILE A 26 20.73 47.12 -2.44
C ILE A 26 22.05 46.90 -3.18
N GLY A 27 23.05 47.72 -2.92
CA GLY A 27 24.41 47.53 -3.45
C GLY A 27 25.15 46.54 -2.56
N PHE A 28 25.81 45.59 -3.19
CA PHE A 28 26.78 44.71 -2.52
C PHE A 28 28.17 45.40 -2.52
N ASP A 29 28.75 45.59 -1.35
CA ASP A 29 30.18 45.93 -1.22
C ASP A 29 30.97 44.72 -0.70
N GLN A 30 31.83 44.16 -1.56
CA GLN A 30 32.59 42.93 -1.33
C GLN A 30 33.83 43.13 -0.43
N ARG A 31 34.00 44.27 0.23
CA ARG A 31 35.26 44.52 0.89
C ARG A 31 35.27 44.39 2.42
N ASN A 32 34.16 44.20 3.05
CA ASN A 32 34.19 43.89 4.50
C ASN A 32 33.00 42.97 4.87
N ASN A 33 33.26 41.82 5.48
CA ASN A 33 32.30 40.83 6.01
C ASN A 33 31.49 41.42 7.19
N ILE A 34 30.56 42.34 6.93
CA ILE A 34 29.69 42.90 7.96
C ILE A 34 28.24 42.84 7.40
N TRP A 35 27.38 42.07 8.04
CA TRP A 35 25.93 42.08 7.78
C TRP A 35 25.29 43.13 8.67
N GLN A 36 24.56 44.09 8.12
CA GLN A 36 23.69 45.01 8.84
C GLN A 36 22.20 44.76 8.44
N LEU A 37 21.39 44.40 9.41
CA LEU A 37 19.96 44.32 9.28
C LEU A 37 19.32 45.67 9.72
N PHE A 38 18.59 46.32 8.84
CA PHE A 38 17.81 47.50 9.20
C PHE A 38 16.33 47.10 9.31
N VAL A 39 15.75 47.27 10.48
CA VAL A 39 14.31 47.24 10.70
C VAL A 39 13.79 48.66 10.78
N ILE A 40 12.93 49.05 9.83
CA ILE A 40 12.27 50.37 9.85
C ILE A 40 10.89 50.17 10.44
N THR A 41 10.71 50.61 11.66
CA THR A 41 9.38 50.81 12.23
C THR A 41 8.96 52.27 12.05
N LYS A 42 7.84 52.53 11.35
CA LYS A 42 7.21 53.83 11.34
C LYS A 42 6.38 54.00 12.61
N SER A 43 6.87 54.78 13.57
CA SER A 43 6.04 55.45 14.56
C SER A 43 6.35 56.95 14.49
N SER A 44 5.29 57.73 14.46
CA SER A 44 5.34 59.19 14.48
C SER A 44 5.70 59.68 15.88
N SER A 45 6.99 59.75 16.22
CA SER A 45 7.56 60.67 17.19
C SER A 45 9.06 60.49 17.21
N SER A 46 9.74 61.61 17.13
CA SER A 46 11.17 61.78 17.17
C SER A 46 11.81 61.20 18.43
N ARG A 47 12.65 60.17 18.31
CA ARG A 47 13.83 59.97 19.19
C ARG A 47 14.66 58.76 18.71
N ALA A 48 15.96 59.07 18.55
CA ALA A 48 17.16 58.23 18.64
C ALA A 48 17.17 56.82 18.08
N VAL A 49 17.90 56.63 17.01
CA VAL A 49 18.41 55.34 16.49
C VAL A 49 19.53 54.84 17.39
N SER A 50 19.32 53.72 18.07
CA SER A 50 20.42 53.01 18.73
C SER A 50 21.02 51.99 17.77
N LYS A 51 22.33 52.11 17.54
CA LYS A 51 23.15 51.14 16.79
C LYS A 51 23.52 49.97 17.71
N LEU A 52 23.05 48.78 17.38
CA LEU A 52 23.61 47.53 17.91
C LEU A 52 24.71 47.07 16.95
N SER A 53 25.96 47.06 17.42
CA SER A 53 27.08 46.48 16.71
C SER A 53 27.46 45.14 17.33
N VAL A 54 27.46 44.09 16.52
CA VAL A 54 28.03 42.80 16.91
C VAL A 54 29.48 42.77 16.47
N LYS A 55 30.41 42.70 17.42
CA LYS A 55 31.84 42.51 17.14
C LYS A 55 32.15 41.03 17.10
N ASN A 56 32.69 40.55 15.98
CA ASN A 56 33.37 39.27 15.93
C ASN A 56 34.77 39.43 16.51
N VAL A 57 35.07 38.69 17.57
CA VAL A 57 36.40 38.49 18.09
C VAL A 57 36.82 37.07 17.76
N ALA A 58 37.76 36.91 16.84
CA ALA A 58 38.48 35.67 16.66
C ALA A 58 39.55 35.55 17.74
N SER A 59 39.45 34.57 18.60
CA SER A 59 40.60 34.12 19.41
C SER A 59 40.48 32.64 19.70
N ASP A 60 41.53 31.92 19.34
CA ASP A 60 41.75 30.52 19.70
C ASP A 60 41.63 30.29 21.21
N LYS A 61 40.56 29.66 21.62
CA LYS A 61 40.46 28.84 22.81
C LYS A 61 39.33 27.80 22.61
N LYS A 62 39.65 26.56 22.95
CA LYS A 62 38.67 25.50 23.15
C LYS A 62 37.59 26.05 24.07
N GLU A 63 36.44 26.32 23.52
CA GLU A 63 35.19 26.53 24.27
C GLU A 63 34.18 25.43 23.97
N GLU A 64 33.61 24.94 25.04
CA GLU A 64 32.47 24.03 25.10
C GLU A 64 31.34 24.54 24.17
N LEU A 65 30.73 23.62 23.44
CA LEU A 65 29.58 23.87 22.58
C LEU A 65 28.48 24.56 23.41
N LYS A 66 28.29 25.83 23.17
CA LYS A 66 27.09 26.52 23.68
C LYS A 66 25.87 26.04 22.93
N GLU A 67 24.85 25.74 23.71
CA GLU A 67 23.53 25.31 23.26
C GLU A 67 22.98 26.24 22.16
N PRO A 68 22.22 25.67 21.14
CA PRO A 68 21.53 26.49 20.17
C PRO A 68 20.45 27.30 20.88
N LEU A 69 20.18 28.51 20.37
CA LEU A 69 19.10 29.41 20.78
C LEU A 69 17.73 28.73 20.63
N THR A 70 17.43 27.79 21.48
CA THR A 70 16.06 27.41 21.80
C THR A 70 15.65 28.34 22.93
N GLY A 71 14.63 29.15 22.72
CA GLY A 71 14.07 29.98 23.79
C GLY A 71 13.86 29.09 25.01
N GLN A 72 14.54 29.42 26.11
CA GLN A 72 14.32 28.77 27.37
C GLN A 72 12.84 28.90 27.76
N VAL A 73 12.09 27.86 27.57
CA VAL A 73 10.91 27.62 28.39
C VAL A 73 11.44 27.05 29.70
N ALA A 74 11.42 27.88 30.72
CA ALA A 74 11.91 27.52 32.08
C ALA A 74 11.21 26.24 32.50
N GLY A 75 12.03 25.27 33.00
CA GLY A 75 11.55 24.00 33.54
C GLY A 75 10.61 24.25 34.70
N THR A 76 9.35 24.01 34.46
CA THR A 76 8.39 23.53 35.45
C THR A 76 7.63 22.41 34.75
N THR A 77 7.52 21.28 35.37
CA THR A 77 6.73 20.09 35.05
C THR A 77 5.22 20.42 35.14
N ASN A 78 4.78 21.42 34.38
CA ASN A 78 3.40 21.61 34.04
C ASN A 78 3.34 21.49 32.51
N GLU A 79 2.71 20.45 32.02
CA GLU A 79 2.35 20.31 30.62
C GLU A 79 1.61 21.59 30.21
N PHE A 80 2.26 22.44 29.40
CA PHE A 80 1.64 23.64 28.88
C PHE A 80 0.65 23.23 27.79
N VAL A 81 -0.58 22.95 28.20
CA VAL A 81 -1.69 22.84 27.24
C VAL A 81 -2.02 24.27 26.83
N PRO A 82 -1.78 24.68 25.58
CA PRO A 82 -2.07 26.02 25.13
C PRO A 82 -3.56 26.31 25.32
N ASP A 83 -3.89 27.46 25.90
CA ASP A 83 -5.29 27.84 26.08
C ASP A 83 -5.96 28.08 24.73
N SER A 84 -7.27 27.99 24.68
CA SER A 84 -8.07 28.23 23.49
C SER A 84 -7.91 29.64 22.88
N THR A 85 -7.44 30.60 23.67
CA THR A 85 -7.19 31.97 23.19
C THR A 85 -5.88 32.08 22.45
N ALA A 86 -4.84 31.43 22.96
CA ALA A 86 -3.55 31.31 22.27
C ALA A 86 -3.69 30.56 20.94
N ILE A 87 -4.44 29.45 20.93
CA ILE A 87 -4.77 28.70 19.73
C ILE A 87 -5.55 29.56 18.72
N ALA A 88 -6.57 30.27 19.15
CA ALA A 88 -7.33 31.16 18.27
C ALA A 88 -6.45 32.28 17.67
N SER A 89 -5.47 32.76 18.43
CA SER A 89 -4.50 33.77 17.95
C SER A 89 -3.54 33.14 16.93
N SER A 90 -3.07 31.89 17.14
CA SER A 90 -2.26 31.15 16.18
C SER A 90 -3.01 30.89 14.87
N ILE A 91 -4.27 30.45 14.93
CA ILE A 91 -5.10 30.25 13.74
C ILE A 91 -5.25 31.55 12.96
N LYS A 92 -5.51 32.68 13.64
CA LYS A 92 -5.58 34.00 13.00
C LYS A 92 -4.28 34.42 12.35
N TYR A 93 -3.15 34.18 13.02
CA TYR A 93 -1.82 34.46 12.47
C TYR A 93 -1.61 33.67 11.17
N HIS A 94 -1.89 32.38 11.15
CA HIS A 94 -1.73 31.57 9.95
C HIS A 94 -2.72 31.97 8.83
N ALA A 95 -3.94 32.36 9.18
CA ALA A 95 -4.90 32.87 8.22
C ALA A 95 -4.43 34.17 7.53
N GLU A 96 -3.71 35.02 8.27
CA GLU A 96 -3.26 36.32 7.76
C GLU A 96 -1.89 36.25 7.05
N PHE A 97 -0.96 35.43 7.54
CA PHE A 97 0.44 35.51 7.15
C PHE A 97 0.99 34.25 6.45
N THR A 98 0.38 33.08 6.64
CA THR A 98 0.93 31.82 6.13
C THR A 98 0.18 31.31 4.91
N THR A 99 -1.13 31.52 4.84
CA THR A 99 -1.93 31.08 3.69
C THR A 99 -1.69 31.98 2.48
N SER A 100 -1.49 31.39 1.32
CA SER A 100 -1.33 32.12 0.04
C SER A 100 -2.63 32.74 -0.48
N PHE A 101 -3.67 32.80 0.35
CA PHE A 101 -5.00 33.26 -0.04
C PHE A 101 -5.21 34.74 0.23
N SER A 102 -6.08 35.35 -0.57
CA SER A 102 -6.52 36.77 -0.36
C SER A 102 -7.14 36.96 1.03
N PRO A 103 -6.71 37.94 1.82
CA PRO A 103 -7.30 38.20 3.13
C PRO A 103 -8.77 38.64 3.07
N GLU A 104 -9.28 39.03 1.90
CA GLU A 104 -10.65 39.57 1.73
C GLU A 104 -11.74 38.48 1.81
N LYS A 105 -11.39 37.20 1.66
CA LYS A 105 -12.34 36.09 1.70
C LYS A 105 -11.81 34.96 2.60
N PHE A 106 -12.21 34.99 3.84
CA PHE A 106 -11.92 33.90 4.79
C PHE A 106 -13.07 32.87 4.74
N ASP A 107 -12.95 31.88 3.88
CA ASP A 107 -13.91 30.80 3.70
C ASP A 107 -13.53 29.54 4.52
N PRO A 108 -14.39 28.51 4.62
CA PRO A 108 -14.10 27.31 5.39
C PRO A 108 -12.81 26.61 5.00
N SER A 109 -12.43 26.60 3.72
CA SER A 109 -11.20 25.93 3.26
C SER A 109 -9.95 26.64 3.78
N LYS A 110 -9.94 27.99 3.79
CA LYS A 110 -8.85 28.78 4.38
C LYS A 110 -8.79 28.61 5.89
N ALA A 111 -9.94 28.52 6.55
CA ALA A 111 -10.03 28.27 7.98
C ALA A 111 -9.45 26.89 8.32
N PHE A 112 -9.69 25.88 7.48
CA PHE A 112 -9.05 24.58 7.60
C PHE A 112 -7.53 24.69 7.48
N PHE A 113 -7.01 25.34 6.42
CA PHE A 113 -5.56 25.46 6.24
C PHE A 113 -4.90 26.19 7.41
N ALA A 114 -5.46 27.31 7.86
CA ALA A 114 -4.93 28.05 9.00
C ALA A 114 -4.96 27.23 10.30
N THR A 115 -5.99 26.41 10.49
CA THR A 115 -6.10 25.49 11.62
C THR A 115 -5.05 24.40 11.53
N ALA A 116 -4.88 23.80 10.36
CA ALA A 116 -3.90 22.74 10.13
C ALA A 116 -2.46 23.25 10.32
N GLU A 117 -2.14 24.44 9.82
CA GLU A 117 -0.84 25.09 10.03
C GLU A 117 -0.56 25.34 11.53
N SER A 118 -1.58 25.79 12.28
CA SER A 118 -1.49 25.99 13.73
C SER A 118 -1.20 24.66 14.47
N VAL A 119 -1.84 23.55 14.06
CA VAL A 119 -1.56 22.20 14.61
C VAL A 119 -0.17 21.73 14.22
N ARG A 120 0.24 21.98 12.97
CA ARG A 120 1.56 21.61 12.46
C ARG A 120 2.71 22.22 13.27
N ASP A 121 2.55 23.42 13.81
CA ASP A 121 3.56 24.03 14.67
C ASP A 121 3.91 23.13 15.87
N PHE A 122 2.92 22.53 16.52
CA PHE A 122 3.14 21.56 17.61
C PHE A 122 3.80 20.29 17.11
N LEU A 123 3.40 19.80 15.94
CA LEU A 123 4.01 18.63 15.32
C LEU A 123 5.48 18.87 15.00
N ILE A 124 5.85 20.03 14.47
CA ILE A 124 7.24 20.38 14.16
C ILE A 124 8.10 20.44 15.41
N ILE A 125 7.60 21.02 16.51
CA ILE A 125 8.31 21.06 17.78
C ILE A 125 8.64 19.64 18.27
N ASN A 126 7.64 18.77 18.30
CA ASN A 126 7.78 17.39 18.74
C ASN A 126 8.66 16.56 17.77
N TRP A 127 8.50 16.77 16.48
CA TRP A 127 9.27 16.10 15.43
C TRP A 127 10.78 16.45 15.54
N ASN A 128 11.13 17.73 15.69
CA ASN A 128 12.50 18.16 15.90
C ASN A 128 13.07 17.56 17.18
N ALA A 129 12.32 17.60 18.29
CA ALA A 129 12.77 17.01 19.55
C ALA A 129 13.01 15.49 19.41
N THR A 130 12.14 14.77 18.73
CA THR A 130 12.30 13.34 18.45
C THR A 130 13.54 13.07 17.61
N TYR A 131 13.69 13.82 16.51
CA TYR A 131 14.84 13.69 15.61
C TYR A 131 16.17 13.96 16.34
N ASP A 132 16.31 15.10 17.01
CA ASP A 132 17.54 15.48 17.71
C ASP A 132 17.91 14.49 18.82
N TYR A 133 16.91 14.00 19.54
CA TYR A 133 17.17 13.02 20.60
C TYR A 133 17.66 11.69 20.05
N TYR A 134 17.00 11.14 19.02
CA TYR A 134 17.34 9.84 18.42
C TYR A 134 18.71 9.91 17.70
N GLU A 135 19.03 11.02 17.03
CA GLU A 135 20.36 11.25 16.45
C GLU A 135 21.46 11.29 17.52
N ARG A 136 21.22 12.02 18.63
CA ARG A 136 22.19 12.16 19.73
C ARG A 136 22.53 10.85 20.41
N ILE A 137 21.55 10.00 20.67
CA ILE A 137 21.76 8.69 21.32
C ILE A 137 22.15 7.60 20.33
N ASN A 138 22.16 7.89 19.05
CA ASN A 138 22.52 6.99 17.95
C ASN A 138 21.77 5.64 18.03
N VAL A 139 20.46 5.70 18.22
CA VAL A 139 19.59 4.52 18.34
C VAL A 139 19.44 3.79 16.99
N LYS A 140 19.23 2.46 17.03
CA LYS A 140 18.85 1.70 15.83
C LYS A 140 17.50 2.16 15.31
N HIS A 141 17.38 2.35 13.97
CA HIS A 141 16.14 2.74 13.32
C HIS A 141 15.59 1.63 12.42
N ALA A 142 14.28 1.45 12.45
CA ALA A 142 13.55 0.70 11.45
C ALA A 142 13.01 1.66 10.36
N TYR A 143 13.18 1.25 9.11
CA TYR A 143 12.72 1.99 7.94
C TYR A 143 11.70 1.16 7.17
N TYR A 144 10.45 1.61 7.19
CA TYR A 144 9.34 0.92 6.53
C TYR A 144 9.18 1.47 5.12
N MET A 145 9.54 0.67 4.10
CA MET A 145 9.43 1.06 2.69
C MET A 145 8.15 0.53 2.07
N SER A 146 7.33 1.43 1.56
CA SER A 146 6.07 1.07 0.91
C SER A 146 5.77 1.97 -0.29
N MET A 147 5.21 1.39 -1.35
CA MET A 147 4.68 2.16 -2.48
C MET A 147 3.42 2.94 -2.11
N GLU A 148 2.76 2.58 -1.01
CA GLU A 148 1.48 3.13 -0.58
C GLU A 148 1.51 3.57 0.88
N TYR A 149 0.95 4.74 1.15
CA TYR A 149 0.59 5.22 2.47
C TYR A 149 -0.81 5.85 2.43
N LEU A 150 -1.83 5.06 2.70
CA LEU A 150 -3.24 5.51 2.68
C LEU A 150 -3.58 6.23 3.99
N GLN A 151 -3.10 7.47 4.10
CA GLN A 151 -3.19 8.26 5.33
C GLN A 151 -4.62 8.72 5.66
N GLY A 152 -5.38 9.11 4.65
CA GLY A 152 -6.66 9.77 4.86
C GLY A 152 -6.50 11.20 5.38
N ARG A 153 -7.48 11.68 6.14
CA ARG A 153 -7.46 13.00 6.77
C ARG A 153 -6.61 13.00 8.05
N ALA A 154 -5.84 14.06 8.27
CA ALA A 154 -4.90 14.16 9.37
C ALA A 154 -5.38 15.02 10.54
N LEU A 155 -6.18 16.08 10.30
CA LEU A 155 -6.49 17.09 11.31
C LEU A 155 -7.07 16.51 12.61
N LEU A 156 -8.17 15.76 12.50
CA LEU A 156 -8.86 15.23 13.69
C LEU A 156 -7.99 14.20 14.43
N ASN A 157 -7.22 13.40 13.68
CA ASN A 157 -6.31 12.44 14.26
C ASN A 157 -5.12 13.13 14.98
N ALA A 158 -4.57 14.19 14.38
CA ALA A 158 -3.47 14.95 14.97
C ALA A 158 -3.88 15.67 16.26
N VAL A 159 -4.98 16.41 16.25
CA VAL A 159 -5.45 17.09 17.48
C VAL A 159 -5.86 16.09 18.56
N GLY A 160 -6.39 14.92 18.16
CA GLY A 160 -6.74 13.85 19.07
C GLY A 160 -5.49 13.22 19.71
N ASN A 161 -4.48 12.88 18.92
CA ASN A 161 -3.23 12.31 19.41
C ASN A 161 -2.45 13.28 20.32
N LEU A 162 -2.50 14.59 20.03
CA LEU A 162 -1.89 15.64 20.85
C LEU A 162 -2.71 16.04 22.09
N GLU A 163 -3.90 15.45 22.33
CA GLU A 163 -4.85 15.84 23.39
C GLU A 163 -5.36 17.29 23.29
N LEU A 164 -5.33 17.85 22.09
CA LEU A 164 -5.71 19.26 21.83
C LEU A 164 -7.13 19.42 21.25
N SER A 165 -7.94 18.35 21.16
CA SER A 165 -9.29 18.40 20.56
C SER A 165 -10.21 19.41 21.25
N GLY A 166 -10.21 19.43 22.60
CA GLY A 166 -11.03 20.39 23.39
C GLY A 166 -10.61 21.85 23.19
N PRO A 167 -9.33 22.18 23.38
CA PRO A 167 -8.81 23.53 23.16
C PRO A 167 -9.01 24.04 21.72
N TYR A 168 -8.82 23.20 20.69
CA TYR A 168 -9.08 23.56 19.30
C TYR A 168 -10.56 23.74 19.00
N ALA A 169 -11.43 22.87 19.50
CA ALA A 169 -12.88 23.01 19.35
C ALA A 169 -13.39 24.34 19.95
N GLU A 170 -12.90 24.72 21.13
CA GLU A 170 -13.25 25.99 21.75
C GLU A 170 -12.68 27.21 21.00
N ALA A 171 -11.44 27.14 20.54
CA ALA A 171 -10.80 28.18 19.77
C ALA A 171 -11.54 28.43 18.44
N LEU A 172 -11.87 27.36 17.72
CA LEU A 172 -12.66 27.47 16.48
C LEU A 172 -14.07 28.01 16.72
N ARG A 173 -14.74 27.58 17.80
CA ARG A 173 -16.04 28.13 18.16
C ARG A 173 -15.99 29.65 18.40
N LYS A 174 -14.91 30.17 19.02
CA LYS A 174 -14.69 31.62 19.17
C LYS A 174 -14.50 32.32 17.81
N LEU A 175 -14.05 31.60 16.80
CA LEU A 175 -13.86 32.09 15.42
C LEU A 175 -15.08 31.85 14.53
N GLY A 176 -16.16 31.22 15.03
CA GLY A 176 -17.37 30.93 14.28
C GLY A 176 -17.37 29.62 13.48
N TYR A 177 -16.46 28.70 13.79
CA TYR A 177 -16.35 27.39 13.12
C TYR A 177 -16.48 26.23 14.12
N SER A 178 -16.75 25.03 13.61
CA SER A 178 -16.61 23.79 14.40
C SER A 178 -15.36 23.00 13.97
N LEU A 179 -14.81 22.21 14.88
CA LEU A 179 -13.65 21.37 14.58
C LEU A 179 -14.01 20.28 13.57
N GLU A 180 -15.22 19.73 13.66
CA GLU A 180 -15.76 18.74 12.75
C GLU A 180 -15.91 19.30 11.33
N ASP A 181 -16.42 20.54 11.20
CA ASP A 181 -16.54 21.18 9.88
C ASP A 181 -15.17 21.42 9.25
N MET A 182 -14.18 21.79 10.06
CA MET A 182 -12.78 21.91 9.57
C MET A 182 -12.23 20.58 9.11
N GLY A 183 -12.45 19.50 9.87
CA GLY A 183 -12.08 18.15 9.45
C GLY A 183 -12.75 17.71 8.15
N ASN A 184 -13.98 18.16 7.89
CA ASN A 184 -14.70 17.87 6.64
C ASN A 184 -14.20 18.63 5.41
N GLN A 185 -13.47 19.74 5.61
CA GLN A 185 -12.83 20.47 4.50
C GLN A 185 -11.53 19.77 4.01
N GLU A 186 -10.95 18.89 4.82
CA GLU A 186 -9.70 18.20 4.48
C GLU A 186 -9.93 17.12 3.42
N PRO A 187 -9.22 17.15 2.28
CA PRO A 187 -9.23 16.05 1.34
C PRO A 187 -8.44 14.86 1.90
N ASP A 188 -8.86 13.64 1.55
CA ASP A 188 -8.06 12.46 1.85
C ASP A 188 -6.72 12.51 1.09
N ALA A 189 -5.62 12.23 1.77
CA ALA A 189 -4.33 12.03 1.10
C ALA A 189 -4.39 10.73 0.28
N ALA A 190 -4.46 10.86 -1.04
CA ALA A 190 -4.74 9.76 -1.98
C ALA A 190 -3.48 8.93 -2.34
N LEU A 191 -2.63 8.63 -1.34
CA LEU A 191 -1.34 7.98 -1.53
C LEU A 191 -1.39 6.46 -1.34
N GLY A 192 -2.55 5.84 -1.51
CA GLY A 192 -2.72 4.40 -1.38
C GLY A 192 -4.02 3.90 -2.00
N ASN A 193 -4.09 2.60 -2.23
CA ASN A 193 -5.20 1.95 -2.90
C ASN A 193 -6.08 1.12 -1.95
N GLY A 194 -5.49 0.45 -0.96
CA GLY A 194 -6.27 -0.49 -0.14
C GLY A 194 -5.58 -0.91 1.16
N GLY A 195 -5.70 -2.21 1.48
CA GLY A 195 -5.22 -2.78 2.74
C GLY A 195 -3.75 -2.55 3.02
N LEU A 196 -2.88 -2.74 2.02
CA LEU A 196 -1.43 -2.57 2.12
C LEU A 196 -1.05 -1.13 2.53
N GLY A 197 -1.59 -0.12 1.81
CA GLY A 197 -1.32 1.29 2.11
C GLY A 197 -1.93 1.74 3.44
N ARG A 198 -3.11 1.22 3.81
CA ARG A 198 -3.71 1.55 5.11
C ARG A 198 -2.95 0.90 6.27
N LEU A 199 -2.43 -0.33 6.08
CA LEU A 199 -1.57 -1.00 7.06
C LEU A 199 -0.32 -0.17 7.35
N ALA A 200 0.40 0.26 6.32
CA ALA A 200 1.57 1.12 6.45
C ALA A 200 1.25 2.40 7.25
N SER A 201 0.10 3.01 7.01
CA SER A 201 -0.35 4.19 7.75
C SER A 201 -0.72 3.89 9.21
N CYS A 202 -1.36 2.74 9.51
CA CYS A 202 -1.61 2.31 10.88
C CYS A 202 -0.30 2.02 11.63
N PHE A 203 0.70 1.46 10.95
CA PHE A 203 2.00 1.18 11.53
C PHE A 203 2.73 2.45 11.95
N LEU A 204 2.69 3.52 11.15
CA LEU A 204 3.30 4.80 11.55
C LEU A 204 2.63 5.39 12.80
N ASP A 205 1.30 5.33 12.91
CA ASP A 205 0.57 5.76 14.11
C ASP A 205 1.01 4.95 15.34
N SER A 206 1.11 3.63 15.21
CA SER A 206 1.54 2.76 16.30
C SER A 206 3.02 2.96 16.67
N LEU A 207 3.91 3.11 15.68
CA LEU A 207 5.33 3.38 15.92
C LEU A 207 5.53 4.66 16.72
N ALA A 208 4.82 5.73 16.35
CA ALA A 208 4.87 6.99 17.10
C ALA A 208 4.28 6.85 18.50
N THR A 209 3.11 6.22 18.63
CA THR A 209 2.41 6.03 19.91
C THR A 209 3.23 5.19 20.89
N LEU A 210 3.92 4.17 20.41
CA LEU A 210 4.72 3.25 21.21
C LEU A 210 6.17 3.71 21.36
N ASN A 211 6.53 4.89 20.88
CA ASN A 211 7.86 5.49 20.99
C ASN A 211 8.98 4.68 20.30
N TYR A 212 8.69 3.99 19.20
CA TYR A 212 9.70 3.26 18.44
C TYR A 212 10.46 4.17 17.47
N PRO A 213 11.81 4.06 17.41
CA PRO A 213 12.62 4.81 16.45
C PRO A 213 12.46 4.22 15.06
N ALA A 214 11.55 4.79 14.29
CA ALA A 214 11.26 4.34 12.94
C ALA A 214 10.84 5.49 12.02
N TRP A 215 11.02 5.28 10.70
CA TRP A 215 10.56 6.17 9.64
C TRP A 215 9.80 5.37 8.58
N GLY A 216 8.84 6.04 7.90
CA GLY A 216 8.26 5.57 6.66
C GLY A 216 8.92 6.23 5.44
N TYR A 217 9.09 5.47 4.37
CA TYR A 217 9.51 5.95 3.05
C TYR A 217 8.51 5.57 1.98
N GLY A 218 8.11 6.54 1.15
CA GLY A 218 7.15 6.35 0.07
C GLY A 218 7.37 7.32 -1.09
N LEU A 219 6.41 7.36 -2.02
CA LEU A 219 6.38 8.31 -3.14
C LEU A 219 5.25 9.33 -2.93
N ARG A 220 5.52 10.58 -3.28
CA ARG A 220 4.53 11.67 -3.26
C ARG A 220 3.84 11.75 -4.61
N TYR A 221 2.78 10.98 -4.77
CA TYR A 221 1.99 11.02 -6.01
C TYR A 221 1.20 12.32 -6.12
N LYS A 222 1.23 12.93 -7.30
CA LYS A 222 0.50 14.16 -7.57
C LYS A 222 -1.03 13.94 -7.59
N TYR A 223 -1.46 12.86 -8.25
CA TYR A 223 -2.87 12.51 -8.40
C TYR A 223 -3.27 11.28 -7.58
N GLY A 224 -2.29 10.53 -7.05
CA GLY A 224 -2.55 9.33 -6.26
C GLY A 224 -3.35 8.27 -6.99
N LEU A 225 -4.37 7.73 -6.31
CA LEU A 225 -5.38 6.88 -6.93
C LEU A 225 -6.51 7.73 -7.49
N PHE A 226 -7.05 7.34 -8.65
CA PHE A 226 -8.15 8.06 -9.32
C PHE A 226 -9.37 8.26 -8.40
N LYS A 227 -10.17 9.30 -8.69
CA LYS A 227 -11.50 9.51 -8.15
C LYS A 227 -12.51 8.72 -8.97
N GLN A 228 -13.38 7.97 -8.29
CA GLN A 228 -14.43 7.16 -8.91
C GLN A 228 -15.70 7.97 -9.10
N LEU A 229 -16.20 8.00 -10.33
CA LEU A 229 -17.54 8.45 -10.66
C LEU A 229 -18.39 7.25 -11.04
N ILE A 230 -19.67 7.29 -10.68
CA ILE A 230 -20.65 6.28 -11.08
C ILE A 230 -21.64 6.93 -12.02
N THR A 231 -21.65 6.44 -13.25
CA THR A 231 -22.53 6.92 -14.33
C THR A 231 -23.49 5.81 -14.75
N ASN A 232 -24.34 6.09 -15.74
CA ASN A 232 -25.22 5.07 -16.32
C ASN A 232 -24.46 3.92 -16.98
N ASP A 233 -23.20 4.14 -17.38
CA ASP A 233 -22.35 3.13 -18.01
C ASP A 233 -21.45 2.38 -16.99
N GLY A 234 -21.59 2.69 -15.71
CA GLY A 234 -20.84 2.08 -14.61
C GLY A 234 -19.76 3.01 -14.02
N GLN A 235 -18.57 2.45 -13.73
CA GLN A 235 -17.47 3.22 -13.16
C GLN A 235 -16.72 4.00 -14.25
N GLU A 236 -16.53 5.27 -14.00
CA GLU A 236 -15.58 6.14 -14.71
C GLU A 236 -14.49 6.63 -13.77
N GLU A 237 -13.28 6.86 -14.30
CA GLU A 237 -12.12 7.33 -13.55
C GLU A 237 -11.74 8.75 -13.97
N VAL A 238 -11.52 9.61 -12.97
CA VAL A 238 -10.97 10.95 -13.17
C VAL A 238 -9.78 11.17 -12.23
N ALA A 239 -8.89 12.09 -12.58
CA ALA A 239 -7.76 12.40 -11.72
C ALA A 239 -8.24 12.92 -10.35
N GLU A 240 -7.63 12.44 -9.26
CA GLU A 240 -7.84 12.95 -7.90
C GLU A 240 -6.79 14.02 -7.60
N ASP A 241 -7.11 15.28 -7.82
CA ASP A 241 -6.20 16.38 -7.51
C ASP A 241 -6.25 16.75 -6.03
N TRP A 242 -5.81 15.86 -5.17
CA TRP A 242 -5.81 16.05 -3.72
C TRP A 242 -4.85 17.15 -3.25
N LEU A 243 -3.95 17.61 -4.13
CA LEU A 243 -2.98 18.67 -3.90
C LEU A 243 -3.39 20.01 -4.52
N GLU A 244 -4.58 20.14 -5.09
CA GLU A 244 -5.05 21.39 -5.75
C GLU A 244 -4.89 22.61 -4.84
N MET A 245 -5.24 22.49 -3.57
CA MET A 245 -5.10 23.53 -2.56
C MET A 245 -3.76 23.50 -1.83
N GLY A 246 -2.86 22.57 -2.18
CA GLY A 246 -1.65 22.28 -1.42
C GLY A 246 -1.88 21.29 -0.27
N ASN A 247 -0.80 20.97 0.46
CA ASN A 247 -0.86 20.08 1.63
C ASN A 247 -0.26 20.79 2.86
N PRO A 248 -1.07 21.18 3.86
CA PRO A 248 -0.56 21.91 5.02
C PRO A 248 0.34 21.05 5.93
N TRP A 249 0.30 19.72 5.79
CA TRP A 249 1.02 18.79 6.66
C TRP A 249 2.44 18.50 6.18
N GLU A 250 2.73 18.68 4.90
CA GLU A 250 4.05 18.37 4.35
C GLU A 250 5.06 19.52 4.49
N ILE A 251 6.31 19.14 4.66
CA ILE A 251 7.46 20.04 4.72
C ILE A 251 8.39 19.67 3.57
N GLN A 252 8.47 20.53 2.56
CA GLN A 252 9.43 20.32 1.46
C GLN A 252 10.87 20.53 1.94
N ARG A 253 11.67 19.50 1.84
CA ARG A 253 13.08 19.50 2.21
C ARG A 253 13.96 19.78 0.98
N LYS A 254 14.15 21.06 0.69
CA LYS A 254 15.00 21.49 -0.45
C LYS A 254 16.48 21.15 -0.27
N ASP A 255 16.88 20.89 0.98
CA ASP A 255 18.21 20.49 1.42
C ASP A 255 18.44 18.97 1.31
N VAL A 256 17.38 18.17 1.04
CA VAL A 256 17.45 16.72 0.92
C VAL A 256 16.99 16.30 -0.47
N SER A 257 17.96 15.98 -1.31
CA SER A 257 17.70 15.49 -2.65
C SER A 257 18.80 14.52 -3.08
N TYR A 258 18.40 13.46 -3.78
CA TYR A 258 19.32 12.42 -4.23
C TYR A 258 19.16 12.15 -5.73
N PRO A 259 20.26 11.93 -6.46
CA PRO A 259 20.20 11.54 -7.86
C PRO A 259 19.72 10.09 -7.99
N VAL A 260 18.88 9.85 -8.97
CA VAL A 260 18.43 8.49 -9.37
C VAL A 260 18.69 8.35 -10.86
N ARG A 261 19.39 7.28 -11.24
CA ARG A 261 19.80 7.02 -12.61
C ARG A 261 18.98 5.91 -13.23
N PHE A 262 18.67 6.05 -14.51
CA PHE A 262 18.08 5.02 -15.36
C PHE A 262 18.85 4.88 -16.65
N TYR A 263 18.81 3.69 -17.25
CA TYR A 263 19.53 3.38 -18.49
C TYR A 263 21.06 3.49 -18.36
N GLY A 264 21.73 3.74 -19.45
CA GLY A 264 23.20 3.85 -19.50
C GLY A 264 23.87 2.49 -19.64
N GLU A 265 25.16 2.47 -19.33
CA GLU A 265 26.00 1.27 -19.48
C GLU A 265 26.92 1.08 -18.27
N VAL A 266 27.37 -0.16 -18.07
CA VAL A 266 28.34 -0.50 -17.05
C VAL A 266 29.72 -0.70 -17.69
N ILE A 267 30.69 0.06 -17.26
CA ILE A 267 32.09 -0.09 -17.71
C ILE A 267 32.92 -0.70 -16.58
N SER A 268 33.88 -1.55 -16.98
CA SER A 268 34.84 -2.16 -16.07
C SER A 268 36.16 -1.41 -16.06
N GLY A 269 36.61 -1.04 -14.87
CA GLY A 269 37.96 -0.44 -14.68
C GLY A 269 39.06 -1.52 -14.78
N PRO A 270 40.31 -1.08 -14.94
CA PRO A 270 41.48 -2.01 -15.02
C PRO A 270 41.68 -2.85 -13.72
N ASP A 271 41.13 -2.36 -12.61
CA ASP A 271 41.19 -2.99 -11.28
C ASP A 271 39.97 -3.88 -10.99
N GLY A 272 39.10 -4.10 -12.00
CA GLY A 272 37.83 -4.85 -11.84
C GLY A 272 36.70 -4.04 -11.24
N SER A 273 36.89 -2.78 -10.89
CA SER A 273 35.82 -1.89 -10.43
C SER A 273 34.78 -1.69 -11.51
N LYS A 274 33.51 -1.54 -11.11
CA LYS A 274 32.40 -1.29 -12.02
C LYS A 274 31.92 0.15 -11.88
N GLN A 275 31.65 0.79 -13.01
CA GLN A 275 31.10 2.15 -13.05
C GLN A 275 29.86 2.16 -13.96
N TRP A 276 28.75 2.57 -13.41
CA TRP A 276 27.53 2.79 -14.16
C TRP A 276 27.46 4.23 -14.66
N ILE A 277 27.54 4.44 -15.97
CA ILE A 277 27.66 5.75 -16.62
C ILE A 277 26.56 6.00 -17.63
N GLY A 278 26.39 7.25 -18.03
CA GLY A 278 25.39 7.67 -19.02
C GLY A 278 23.95 7.59 -18.49
N GLY A 279 23.01 7.44 -19.41
CA GLY A 279 21.59 7.31 -19.13
C GLY A 279 20.90 8.62 -18.71
N GLU A 280 19.72 8.49 -18.12
CA GLU A 280 18.90 9.58 -17.59
C GLU A 280 19.19 9.76 -16.08
N ASN A 281 19.37 11.00 -15.63
CA ASN A 281 19.46 11.31 -14.22
C ASN A 281 18.29 12.19 -13.80
N ILE A 282 17.56 11.77 -12.78
CA ILE A 282 16.54 12.58 -12.13
C ILE A 282 16.95 12.90 -10.70
N SER A 283 16.33 13.89 -10.10
CA SER A 283 16.51 14.25 -8.70
C SER A 283 15.28 13.91 -7.91
N ALA A 284 15.40 13.01 -6.94
CA ALA A 284 14.36 12.73 -5.94
C ALA A 284 14.48 13.73 -4.80
N VAL A 285 13.43 14.51 -4.55
CA VAL A 285 13.38 15.56 -3.50
C VAL A 285 12.46 15.12 -2.39
N ALA A 286 12.89 15.27 -1.14
CA ALA A 286 12.14 14.85 0.02
C ALA A 286 11.01 15.82 0.40
N TYR A 287 9.86 15.24 0.78
CA TYR A 287 8.75 15.88 1.44
C TYR A 287 8.47 15.10 2.72
N ASP A 288 8.61 15.76 3.86
CA ASP A 288 8.47 15.14 5.18
C ASP A 288 7.09 15.43 5.75
N VAL A 289 6.43 14.41 6.29
CA VAL A 289 5.14 14.50 6.97
C VAL A 289 5.31 14.01 8.41
N PRO A 290 5.18 14.90 9.42
CA PRO A 290 5.23 14.50 10.82
C PRO A 290 4.00 13.67 11.22
N ILE A 291 4.22 12.49 11.81
CA ILE A 291 3.15 11.60 12.29
C ILE A 291 3.19 11.55 13.81
N PRO A 292 2.22 12.15 14.52
CA PRO A 292 2.21 12.20 15.98
C PRO A 292 1.76 10.89 16.60
N GLY A 293 2.38 10.50 17.72
CA GLY A 293 1.88 9.47 18.59
C GLY A 293 0.77 9.96 19.55
N TYR A 294 -0.04 9.03 20.05
CA TYR A 294 -1.11 9.30 20.97
C TYR A 294 -0.56 9.50 22.39
N LYS A 295 -0.86 10.67 22.98
CA LYS A 295 -0.42 11.05 24.35
C LYS A 295 1.09 10.93 24.56
N THR A 296 1.89 11.19 23.52
CA THR A 296 3.35 11.20 23.59
C THR A 296 3.93 12.32 22.72
N ARG A 297 5.13 12.78 23.08
CA ARG A 297 5.87 13.76 22.27
C ARG A 297 6.51 13.13 21.04
N THR A 298 6.65 11.81 21.00
CA THR A 298 7.26 11.11 19.87
C THR A 298 6.46 11.36 18.59
N THR A 299 7.15 11.89 17.59
CA THR A 299 6.59 12.20 16.27
C THR A 299 7.53 11.59 15.23
N VAL A 300 7.08 10.54 14.56
CA VAL A 300 7.86 9.85 13.52
C VAL A 300 7.73 10.55 12.18
N ASN A 301 8.67 10.31 11.28
CA ASN A 301 8.69 10.92 9.96
C ASN A 301 8.16 9.97 8.89
N LEU A 302 7.30 10.47 8.02
CA LEU A 302 6.98 9.87 6.73
C LEU A 302 7.67 10.71 5.65
N ARG A 303 8.73 10.17 5.03
CA ARG A 303 9.43 10.81 3.92
C ARG A 303 8.91 10.32 2.59
N LEU A 304 8.38 11.25 1.81
CA LEU A 304 7.83 11.00 0.48
C LEU A 304 8.73 11.64 -0.57
N TRP A 305 9.08 10.87 -1.60
CA TRP A 305 9.90 11.37 -2.70
C TRP A 305 9.05 11.92 -3.83
N SER A 306 9.42 13.10 -4.32
CA SER A 306 8.93 13.68 -5.56
C SER A 306 10.09 13.83 -6.53
N THR A 307 9.84 13.70 -7.82
CA THR A 307 10.87 13.66 -8.85
C THR A 307 10.87 14.92 -9.71
N LYS A 308 12.06 15.40 -10.02
CA LYS A 308 12.29 16.53 -10.93
C LYS A 308 13.61 16.35 -11.67
N VAL A 309 13.81 17.13 -12.73
CA VAL A 309 15.14 17.29 -13.34
C VAL A 309 15.88 18.48 -12.76
N SER A 310 17.19 18.53 -12.99
CA SER A 310 17.98 19.74 -12.71
C SER A 310 17.57 20.87 -13.66
N THR A 311 17.78 22.11 -13.24
CA THR A 311 17.50 23.28 -14.09
C THR A 311 18.33 23.28 -15.37
N GLU A 312 19.49 22.61 -15.35
CA GLU A 312 20.42 22.51 -16.48
C GLU A 312 19.87 21.63 -17.61
N GLU A 313 18.94 20.73 -17.32
CA GLU A 313 18.30 19.87 -18.33
C GLU A 313 17.09 20.53 -19.01
N PHE A 314 16.70 21.73 -18.61
CA PHE A 314 15.74 22.52 -19.35
C PHE A 314 16.39 23.09 -20.61
N ASP A 315 15.94 22.66 -21.78
CA ASP A 315 16.48 23.13 -23.08
C ASP A 315 15.96 24.54 -23.39
N LEU A 316 16.65 25.54 -22.81
CA LEU A 316 16.34 26.97 -23.03
C LEU A 316 16.44 27.36 -24.51
N GLN A 317 17.32 26.73 -25.28
CA GLN A 317 17.47 27.01 -26.70
C GLN A 317 16.26 26.53 -27.49
N ALA A 318 15.81 25.30 -27.27
CA ALA A 318 14.58 24.78 -27.87
C ALA A 318 13.37 25.64 -27.49
N PHE A 319 13.29 26.08 -26.23
CA PHE A 319 12.22 26.98 -25.79
C PHE A 319 12.22 28.31 -26.55
N ASN A 320 13.39 28.95 -26.69
CA ASN A 320 13.54 30.23 -27.41
C ASN A 320 13.29 30.11 -28.93
N THR A 321 13.47 28.92 -29.49
CA THR A 321 13.22 28.66 -30.94
C THR A 321 11.81 28.16 -31.21
N GLY A 322 10.96 28.04 -30.17
CA GLY A 322 9.55 27.69 -30.27
C GLY A 322 9.27 26.17 -30.21
N ASP A 323 10.29 25.32 -30.05
CA ASP A 323 10.13 23.88 -29.80
C ASP A 323 9.86 23.62 -28.33
N HIS A 324 8.67 23.98 -27.86
CA HIS A 324 8.28 23.81 -26.46
C HIS A 324 8.16 22.34 -26.04
N ALA A 325 7.81 21.45 -26.98
CA ALA A 325 7.72 20.03 -26.68
C ALA A 325 9.08 19.45 -26.27
N LYS A 326 10.13 19.76 -27.04
CA LYS A 326 11.51 19.38 -26.73
C LYS A 326 12.01 20.05 -25.45
N ALA A 327 11.73 21.34 -25.28
CA ALA A 327 12.17 22.09 -24.09
C ALA A 327 11.66 21.51 -22.76
N TYR A 328 10.45 20.97 -22.74
CA TYR A 328 9.81 20.37 -21.55
C TYR A 328 9.93 18.85 -21.47
N ALA A 329 10.50 18.17 -22.46
CA ALA A 329 10.49 16.71 -22.53
C ALA A 329 11.14 16.05 -21.30
N ALA A 330 12.34 16.48 -20.92
CA ALA A 330 13.05 15.97 -19.75
C ALA A 330 12.26 16.20 -18.46
N MET A 331 11.71 17.40 -18.26
CA MET A 331 10.89 17.75 -17.09
C MET A 331 9.67 16.85 -16.97
N LYS A 332 8.91 16.70 -18.06
CA LYS A 332 7.72 15.83 -18.08
C LYS A 332 8.06 14.37 -17.82
N ASN A 333 9.18 13.88 -18.36
CA ASN A 333 9.61 12.50 -18.14
C ASN A 333 10.00 12.24 -16.69
N ALA A 334 10.65 13.18 -16.03
CA ALA A 334 10.97 13.06 -14.61
C ALA A 334 9.71 13.17 -13.73
N GLU A 335 8.89 14.19 -13.95
CA GLU A 335 7.73 14.44 -13.11
C GLU A 335 6.67 13.33 -13.16
N LYS A 336 6.44 12.72 -14.34
CA LYS A 336 5.43 11.66 -14.52
C LYS A 336 5.68 10.42 -13.66
N ILE A 337 6.91 10.19 -13.19
CA ILE A 337 7.24 9.08 -12.30
C ILE A 337 6.37 9.14 -11.03
N CYS A 338 6.13 10.33 -10.48
CA CYS A 338 5.32 10.52 -9.29
C CYS A 338 3.92 11.09 -9.60
N TYR A 339 3.31 10.80 -10.75
CA TYR A 339 1.97 11.30 -11.04
C TYR A 339 0.88 10.42 -10.47
N VAL A 340 0.87 9.14 -10.82
CA VAL A 340 -0.24 8.21 -10.53
C VAL A 340 0.28 6.96 -9.85
N LEU A 341 -0.41 6.52 -8.80
CA LEU A 341 -0.16 5.24 -8.14
C LEU A 341 -0.67 4.11 -9.04
N TYR A 342 0.18 3.09 -9.28
CA TYR A 342 -0.12 1.95 -10.13
C TYR A 342 -0.63 2.34 -11.53
N PRO A 343 0.22 2.95 -12.36
CA PRO A 343 -0.12 3.16 -13.78
C PRO A 343 -0.43 1.81 -14.43
N GLY A 344 -1.30 1.81 -15.43
CA GLY A 344 -1.61 0.59 -16.22
C GLY A 344 -0.33 -0.04 -16.75
N ASP A 345 -0.19 -1.35 -16.63
CA ASP A 345 1.00 -2.13 -16.98
C ASP A 345 0.76 -3.14 -18.12
N GLU A 346 -0.23 -2.90 -18.93
CA GLU A 346 -0.45 -3.67 -20.16
C GLU A 346 0.60 -3.34 -21.23
N SER A 347 1.05 -2.08 -21.27
CA SER A 347 2.08 -1.62 -22.22
C SER A 347 3.49 -1.68 -21.63
N ILE A 348 4.51 -1.69 -22.49
CA ILE A 348 5.92 -1.62 -22.09
C ILE A 348 6.19 -0.29 -21.37
N GLU A 349 5.60 0.81 -21.85
CA GLU A 349 5.73 2.14 -21.23
C GLU A 349 5.16 2.17 -19.81
N GLY A 350 4.01 1.55 -19.59
CA GLY A 350 3.39 1.44 -18.26
C GLY A 350 4.22 0.59 -17.32
N LYS A 351 4.71 -0.57 -17.79
CA LYS A 351 5.64 -1.43 -17.04
C LYS A 351 6.93 -0.68 -16.68
N THR A 352 7.52 0.03 -17.65
CA THR A 352 8.73 0.84 -17.43
C THR A 352 8.48 1.92 -16.39
N LEU A 353 7.35 2.61 -16.47
CA LEU A 353 7.00 3.66 -15.50
C LEU A 353 6.85 3.10 -14.08
N ARG A 354 6.15 1.97 -13.92
CA ARG A 354 6.01 1.30 -12.63
C ARG A 354 7.35 0.85 -12.06
N LEU A 355 8.24 0.31 -12.89
CA LEU A 355 9.59 -0.07 -12.46
C LEU A 355 10.44 1.15 -12.07
N LYS A 356 10.33 2.27 -12.80
CA LYS A 356 10.95 3.55 -12.43
C LYS A 356 10.45 4.05 -11.07
N GLN A 357 9.17 3.92 -10.75
CA GLN A 357 8.61 4.25 -9.43
C GLN A 357 9.26 3.42 -8.32
N GLN A 358 9.29 2.09 -8.48
CA GLN A 358 9.88 1.19 -7.49
C GLN A 358 11.36 1.48 -7.26
N TYR A 359 12.14 1.67 -8.32
CA TYR A 359 13.55 1.97 -8.18
C TYR A 359 13.80 3.37 -7.58
N THR A 360 13.02 4.37 -7.93
CA THR A 360 13.11 5.71 -7.33
C THR A 360 12.92 5.65 -5.81
N LEU A 361 11.90 4.91 -5.35
CA LEU A 361 11.66 4.69 -3.92
C LEU A 361 12.88 4.05 -3.26
N CYS A 362 13.40 2.94 -3.81
CA CYS A 362 14.51 2.19 -3.24
C CYS A 362 15.80 3.02 -3.20
N SER A 363 16.19 3.61 -4.33
CA SER A 363 17.45 4.31 -4.47
C SER A 363 17.51 5.58 -3.61
N ALA A 364 16.49 6.45 -3.71
CA ALA A 364 16.48 7.68 -2.93
C ALA A 364 16.46 7.40 -1.42
N SER A 365 15.67 6.40 -0.98
CA SER A 365 15.56 6.04 0.44
C SER A 365 16.86 5.44 0.98
N LEU A 366 17.51 4.54 0.24
CA LEU A 366 18.77 3.95 0.68
C LEU A 366 19.91 4.97 0.72
N GLN A 367 20.00 5.87 -0.27
CA GLN A 367 20.98 6.96 -0.24
C GLN A 367 20.80 7.83 1.01
N ASP A 368 19.55 8.15 1.37
CA ASP A 368 19.23 8.93 2.57
C ASP A 368 19.60 8.17 3.86
N ILE A 369 19.22 6.89 3.97
CA ILE A 369 19.54 6.03 5.11
C ILE A 369 21.05 5.93 5.31
N ILE A 370 21.80 5.69 4.25
CA ILE A 370 23.26 5.60 4.28
C ILE A 370 23.90 6.95 4.67
N ALA A 371 23.45 8.06 4.11
CA ALA A 371 23.94 9.39 4.46
C ALA A 371 23.70 9.71 5.95
N ARG A 372 22.55 9.32 6.49
CA ARG A 372 22.22 9.47 7.90
C ARG A 372 23.09 8.56 8.79
N PHE A 373 23.33 7.33 8.37
CA PHE A 373 24.24 6.42 9.06
C PHE A 373 25.67 6.98 9.11
N GLU A 374 26.20 7.47 8.00
CA GLU A 374 27.52 8.11 7.93
C GLU A 374 27.62 9.31 8.88
N LYS A 375 26.61 10.19 8.85
CA LYS A 375 26.56 11.36 9.74
C LYS A 375 26.63 10.97 11.21
N ARG A 376 25.92 9.91 11.62
CA ARG A 376 25.91 9.40 13.00
C ARG A 376 27.19 8.64 13.41
N SER A 377 27.87 8.04 12.43
CA SER A 377 29.11 7.28 12.65
C SER A 377 30.35 8.18 12.87
N GLY A 378 30.25 9.48 12.56
CA GLY A 378 31.33 10.43 12.75
C GLY A 378 32.41 10.34 11.68
N ARG A 379 33.71 10.53 12.06
CA ARG A 379 34.82 10.65 11.09
C ARG A 379 35.23 9.34 10.42
N THR A 380 34.98 8.20 11.05
CA THR A 380 35.34 6.88 10.53
C THR A 380 34.11 5.97 10.59
N VAL A 381 33.65 5.57 9.42
CA VAL A 381 32.47 4.70 9.31
C VAL A 381 32.94 3.24 9.38
N ASN A 382 32.36 2.49 10.32
CA ASN A 382 32.46 1.02 10.32
C ASN A 382 31.20 0.44 9.68
N TRP A 383 31.30 0.04 8.42
CA TRP A 383 30.18 -0.49 7.65
C TRP A 383 29.61 -1.79 8.20
N GLU A 384 30.42 -2.62 8.85
CA GLU A 384 29.98 -3.89 9.46
C GLU A 384 28.94 -3.67 10.57
N THR A 385 28.87 -2.45 11.13
CA THR A 385 27.86 -2.09 12.14
C THR A 385 26.56 -1.52 11.55
N LEU A 386 26.45 -1.43 10.22
CA LEU A 386 25.21 -0.93 9.59
C LEU A 386 23.98 -1.73 10.04
N PRO A 387 23.97 -3.08 10.08
CA PRO A 387 22.80 -3.87 10.52
C PRO A 387 22.43 -3.65 11.99
N ASP A 388 23.37 -3.18 12.81
CA ASP A 388 23.11 -2.85 14.23
C ASP A 388 22.41 -1.50 14.38
N LYS A 389 22.40 -0.67 13.34
CA LYS A 389 21.83 0.69 13.34
C LYS A 389 20.68 0.87 12.36
N VAL A 390 20.53 -0.04 11.41
CA VAL A 390 19.58 0.08 10.31
C VAL A 390 18.89 -1.27 10.10
N VAL A 391 17.58 -1.24 9.96
CA VAL A 391 16.78 -2.35 9.41
C VAL A 391 15.74 -1.78 8.44
N VAL A 392 15.64 -2.37 7.27
CA VAL A 392 14.69 -1.99 6.22
C VAL A 392 13.62 -3.07 6.10
N GLN A 393 12.36 -2.69 6.33
CA GLN A 393 11.23 -3.59 6.09
C GLN A 393 10.65 -3.33 4.70
N MET A 394 10.70 -4.33 3.84
CA MET A 394 10.10 -4.30 2.51
C MET A 394 8.62 -4.70 2.60
N ASN A 395 7.73 -3.75 2.30
CA ASN A 395 6.29 -3.97 2.29
C ASN A 395 5.85 -4.51 0.92
N ASP A 396 5.67 -5.82 0.82
CA ASP A 396 5.53 -6.60 -0.40
C ASP A 396 6.82 -6.63 -1.24
N THR A 397 6.74 -7.11 -2.49
CA THR A 397 7.86 -7.19 -3.44
C THR A 397 8.16 -5.84 -4.12
N HIS A 398 7.33 -4.84 -3.93
CA HIS A 398 7.49 -3.54 -4.60
C HIS A 398 8.86 -2.89 -4.34
N PRO A 399 9.44 -2.92 -3.11
CA PRO A 399 10.76 -2.37 -2.86
C PRO A 399 11.89 -3.42 -2.92
N THR A 400 11.73 -4.52 -3.61
CA THR A 400 12.77 -5.57 -3.74
C THR A 400 14.11 -5.05 -4.25
N LEU A 401 14.10 -4.04 -5.13
CA LEU A 401 15.31 -3.41 -5.66
C LEU A 401 16.19 -2.76 -4.57
N CYS A 402 15.70 -2.66 -3.32
CA CYS A 402 16.55 -2.31 -2.17
C CYS A 402 17.74 -3.26 -2.03
N ILE A 403 17.59 -4.55 -2.37
CA ILE A 403 18.63 -5.55 -2.23
C ILE A 403 19.80 -5.25 -3.17
N PRO A 404 19.64 -5.25 -4.50
CA PRO A 404 20.75 -4.95 -5.40
C PRO A 404 21.20 -3.49 -5.31
N GLU A 405 20.33 -2.54 -4.94
CA GLU A 405 20.73 -1.14 -4.79
C GLU A 405 21.61 -0.92 -3.56
N LEU A 406 21.33 -1.56 -2.42
CA LEU A 406 22.18 -1.47 -1.24
C LEU A 406 23.57 -2.05 -1.53
N ILE A 407 23.64 -3.19 -2.21
CA ILE A 407 24.90 -3.81 -2.64
C ILE A 407 25.67 -2.84 -3.57
N ARG A 408 24.98 -2.27 -4.57
CA ARG A 408 25.59 -1.29 -5.48
C ARG A 408 26.19 -0.10 -4.73
N ILE A 409 25.43 0.47 -3.78
CA ILE A 409 25.94 1.62 -3.00
C ILE A 409 27.17 1.20 -2.18
N LEU A 410 27.12 0.05 -1.51
CA LEU A 410 28.23 -0.42 -0.68
C LEU A 410 29.49 -0.74 -1.50
N ILE A 411 29.35 -1.31 -2.68
CA ILE A 411 30.50 -1.68 -3.56
C ILE A 411 30.94 -0.47 -4.38
N ASP A 412 30.07 0.06 -5.23
CA ASP A 412 30.45 1.02 -6.27
C ASP A 412 30.68 2.42 -5.70
N VAL A 413 30.02 2.80 -4.59
CA VAL A 413 30.12 4.14 -3.99
C VAL A 413 31.01 4.13 -2.73
N LYS A 414 30.94 3.07 -1.91
CA LYS A 414 31.66 3.00 -0.64
C LYS A 414 32.90 2.11 -0.70
N GLY A 415 33.12 1.35 -1.78
CA GLY A 415 34.35 0.58 -2.04
C GLY A 415 34.48 -0.68 -1.19
N LEU A 416 33.37 -1.29 -0.73
CA LEU A 416 33.42 -2.56 -0.01
C LEU A 416 33.60 -3.73 -0.99
N SER A 417 34.13 -4.84 -0.47
CA SER A 417 34.13 -6.10 -1.23
C SER A 417 32.71 -6.67 -1.35
N TRP A 418 32.49 -7.55 -2.31
CA TRP A 418 31.24 -8.24 -2.52
C TRP A 418 30.75 -8.99 -1.26
N GLU A 419 31.62 -9.77 -0.65
CA GLU A 419 31.31 -10.60 0.52
C GLU A 419 30.80 -9.74 1.69
N LYS A 420 31.45 -8.58 1.94
CA LYS A 420 31.01 -7.66 2.99
C LYS A 420 29.71 -6.99 2.64
N ALA A 421 29.55 -6.51 1.41
CA ALA A 421 28.33 -5.85 0.97
C ALA A 421 27.12 -6.81 1.01
N TRP A 422 27.34 -8.05 0.60
CA TRP A 422 26.31 -9.07 0.62
C TRP A 422 25.92 -9.48 2.05
N ASP A 423 26.87 -9.73 2.94
CA ASP A 423 26.62 -10.02 4.36
C ASP A 423 25.84 -8.88 5.05
N ILE A 424 26.27 -7.64 4.87
CA ILE A 424 25.58 -6.46 5.41
C ILE A 424 24.13 -6.40 4.88
N THR A 425 23.95 -6.60 3.59
CA THR A 425 22.62 -6.54 2.97
C THR A 425 21.70 -7.62 3.54
N LYS A 426 22.14 -8.89 3.59
CA LYS A 426 21.37 -10.00 4.16
C LYS A 426 20.98 -9.81 5.63
N ARG A 427 21.71 -9.02 6.39
CA ARG A 427 21.38 -8.69 7.79
C ARG A 427 20.58 -7.40 7.97
N SER A 428 20.37 -6.63 6.92
CA SER A 428 19.74 -5.31 6.99
C SER A 428 18.31 -5.26 6.45
N VAL A 429 17.88 -6.23 5.61
CA VAL A 429 16.56 -6.19 4.97
C VAL A 429 15.68 -7.36 5.41
N ALA A 430 14.39 -7.08 5.58
CA ALA A 430 13.35 -8.04 5.89
C ALA A 430 12.15 -7.87 4.95
N TYR A 431 11.41 -8.93 4.68
CA TYR A 431 10.34 -8.98 3.69
C TYR A 431 9.01 -9.41 4.30
N THR A 432 7.97 -8.65 4.04
CA THR A 432 6.57 -9.03 4.32
C THR A 432 5.89 -9.41 3.03
N ASN A 433 5.35 -10.63 2.95
CA ASN A 433 4.52 -11.09 1.86
C ASN A 433 3.05 -10.75 2.11
N HIS A 434 2.37 -10.20 1.10
CA HIS A 434 0.93 -9.88 1.15
C HIS A 434 0.10 -10.66 0.11
N THR A 435 0.71 -11.63 -0.56
CA THR A 435 0.12 -12.35 -1.69
C THR A 435 0.01 -13.84 -1.36
N VAL A 436 -1.13 -14.44 -1.70
CA VAL A 436 -1.36 -15.88 -1.53
C VAL A 436 -1.19 -16.65 -2.84
N LEU A 437 -1.53 -16.02 -3.97
CA LEU A 437 -1.51 -16.65 -5.29
C LEU A 437 -0.10 -16.61 -5.89
N PRO A 438 0.53 -17.76 -6.20
CA PRO A 438 1.85 -17.78 -6.84
C PRO A 438 1.91 -17.00 -8.16
N GLU A 439 0.83 -17.04 -8.95
CA GLU A 439 0.71 -16.30 -10.21
C GLU A 439 0.64 -14.78 -10.04
N ALA A 440 0.32 -14.29 -8.84
CA ALA A 440 0.28 -12.86 -8.53
C ALA A 440 1.60 -12.35 -7.94
N LEU A 441 2.60 -13.21 -7.75
CA LEU A 441 3.95 -12.81 -7.36
C LEU A 441 4.60 -12.01 -8.49
N GLU A 442 5.21 -10.89 -8.13
CA GLU A 442 5.76 -9.95 -9.10
C GLU A 442 6.98 -10.51 -9.84
N LYS A 443 6.93 -10.47 -11.17
CA LYS A 443 8.01 -10.84 -12.07
C LYS A 443 8.28 -9.71 -13.05
N TRP A 444 9.55 -9.40 -13.28
CA TRP A 444 9.97 -8.42 -14.29
C TRP A 444 10.70 -9.08 -15.44
N SER A 445 10.43 -8.62 -16.67
CA SER A 445 11.22 -9.02 -17.83
C SER A 445 12.69 -8.67 -17.59
N LEU A 446 13.58 -9.65 -17.75
CA LEU A 446 15.02 -9.44 -17.63
C LEU A 446 15.53 -8.42 -18.65
N THR A 447 15.00 -8.44 -19.87
CA THR A 447 15.37 -7.48 -20.92
C THR A 447 15.00 -6.06 -20.51
N LEU A 448 13.77 -5.85 -20.00
CA LEU A 448 13.33 -4.54 -19.51
C LEU A 448 14.20 -4.05 -18.35
N LEU A 449 14.51 -4.95 -17.41
CA LEU A 449 15.32 -4.60 -16.23
C LEU A 449 16.79 -4.32 -16.65
N GLN A 450 17.33 -5.11 -17.59
CA GLN A 450 18.68 -4.92 -18.13
C GLN A 450 18.83 -3.56 -18.84
N ASP A 451 17.83 -3.18 -19.58
CA ASP A 451 17.79 -1.89 -20.30
C ASP A 451 17.73 -0.72 -19.31
N LEU A 452 16.86 -0.82 -18.30
CA LEU A 452 16.61 0.25 -17.35
C LEU A 452 17.68 0.35 -16.26
N LEU A 453 18.17 -0.79 -15.74
CA LEU A 453 19.04 -0.92 -14.56
C LEU A 453 20.16 -1.94 -14.80
N PRO A 454 21.05 -1.72 -15.78
CA PRO A 454 22.05 -2.73 -16.19
C PRO A 454 22.96 -3.17 -15.05
N ARG A 455 23.37 -2.28 -14.15
CA ARG A 455 24.23 -2.61 -13.01
C ARG A 455 23.54 -3.52 -12.00
N HIS A 456 22.24 -3.30 -11.77
CA HIS A 456 21.44 -4.12 -10.86
C HIS A 456 21.23 -5.53 -11.40
N VAL A 457 21.10 -5.68 -12.71
CA VAL A 457 21.01 -7.02 -13.33
C VAL A 457 22.33 -7.78 -13.17
N GLU A 458 23.49 -7.15 -13.31
CA GLU A 458 24.78 -7.83 -13.00
C GLU A 458 24.83 -8.31 -11.54
N ILE A 459 24.34 -7.50 -10.59
CA ILE A 459 24.29 -7.86 -9.18
C ILE A 459 23.29 -9.01 -8.94
N ILE A 460 22.10 -8.96 -9.54
CA ILE A 460 21.09 -10.03 -9.42
C ILE A 460 21.60 -11.36 -10.00
N ARG A 461 22.29 -11.31 -11.17
CA ARG A 461 22.93 -12.49 -11.74
C ARG A 461 23.92 -13.14 -10.79
N LYS A 462 24.75 -12.32 -10.15
CA LYS A 462 25.72 -12.81 -9.18
C LYS A 462 25.06 -13.40 -7.93
N ILE A 463 23.98 -12.79 -7.44
CA ILE A 463 23.19 -13.35 -6.33
C ILE A 463 22.58 -14.70 -6.74
N ASP A 464 22.00 -14.79 -7.93
CA ASP A 464 21.40 -16.03 -8.47
C ASP A 464 22.46 -17.15 -8.60
N GLU A 465 23.65 -16.82 -9.12
CA GLU A 465 24.78 -17.76 -9.25
C GLU A 465 25.23 -18.30 -7.88
N GLU A 466 25.46 -17.43 -6.90
CA GLU A 466 25.84 -17.86 -5.53
C GLU A 466 24.74 -18.71 -4.89
N PHE A 467 23.48 -18.37 -5.14
CA PHE A 467 22.36 -19.14 -4.61
C PHE A 467 22.21 -20.52 -5.29
N ILE A 468 22.47 -20.63 -6.59
CA ILE A 468 22.54 -21.92 -7.27
C ILE A 468 23.60 -22.84 -6.63
N HIS A 469 24.79 -22.31 -6.31
CA HIS A 469 25.84 -23.08 -5.62
C HIS A 469 25.36 -23.56 -4.23
N GLU A 470 24.60 -22.74 -3.50
CA GLU A 470 24.01 -23.12 -2.22
C GLU A 470 22.98 -24.27 -2.38
N ILE A 471 22.10 -24.19 -3.38
CA ILE A 471 21.13 -25.26 -3.72
C ILE A 471 21.86 -26.57 -4.09
N ILE A 472 22.91 -26.51 -4.93
CA ILE A 472 23.71 -27.67 -5.30
C ILE A 472 24.40 -28.29 -4.08
N SER A 473 24.91 -27.44 -3.19
CA SER A 473 25.54 -27.91 -1.94
C SER A 473 24.56 -28.65 -1.03
N GLU A 474 23.29 -28.22 -0.99
CA GLU A 474 22.28 -28.84 -0.12
C GLU A 474 21.68 -30.11 -0.71
N TYR A 475 21.30 -30.10 -1.99
CA TYR A 475 20.58 -31.21 -2.61
C TYR A 475 21.51 -32.19 -3.34
N GLY A 476 22.77 -31.81 -3.58
CA GLY A 476 23.76 -32.62 -4.28
C GLY A 476 23.52 -32.72 -5.79
N THR A 477 24.39 -33.45 -6.47
CA THR A 477 24.37 -33.66 -7.93
C THR A 477 23.97 -35.09 -8.34
N GLY A 478 23.60 -35.92 -7.37
CA GLY A 478 23.30 -37.37 -7.62
C GLY A 478 21.96 -37.57 -8.36
N ASP A 479 21.00 -36.67 -8.23
CA ASP A 479 19.72 -36.68 -8.97
C ASP A 479 19.51 -35.34 -9.68
N LEU A 480 19.85 -35.32 -10.97
CA LEU A 480 19.72 -34.09 -11.80
C LEU A 480 18.26 -33.66 -12.00
N ASN A 481 17.28 -34.57 -11.97
CA ASN A 481 15.88 -34.22 -12.13
C ASN A 481 15.36 -33.49 -10.88
N LEU A 482 15.71 -34.00 -9.69
CA LEU A 482 15.41 -33.33 -8.43
C LEU A 482 16.08 -31.96 -8.38
N LEU A 483 17.35 -31.87 -8.76
CA LEU A 483 18.07 -30.60 -8.79
C LEU A 483 17.41 -29.60 -9.76
N GLN A 484 17.01 -30.09 -10.95
CA GLN A 484 16.28 -29.27 -11.94
C GLN A 484 14.96 -28.77 -11.36
N GLU A 485 14.19 -29.62 -10.69
CA GLU A 485 12.92 -29.23 -10.04
C GLU A 485 13.15 -28.12 -9.01
N LYS A 486 14.13 -28.32 -8.09
CA LYS A 486 14.46 -27.34 -7.05
C LYS A 486 14.95 -26.03 -7.65
N LEU A 487 15.87 -26.05 -8.61
CA LEU A 487 16.33 -24.87 -9.34
C LEU A 487 15.18 -24.19 -10.09
N GLY A 488 14.31 -24.96 -10.74
CA GLY A 488 13.14 -24.44 -11.46
C GLY A 488 12.21 -23.61 -10.58
N LYS A 489 12.07 -23.98 -9.30
CA LYS A 489 11.21 -23.28 -8.33
C LYS A 489 11.93 -22.15 -7.58
N MET A 490 13.21 -22.32 -7.23
CA MET A 490 13.92 -21.46 -6.29
C MET A 490 14.76 -20.37 -6.96
N ARG A 491 15.29 -20.57 -8.17
CA ARG A 491 16.12 -19.56 -8.85
C ARG A 491 15.41 -18.20 -8.93
N ILE A 492 16.19 -17.15 -8.78
CA ILE A 492 15.73 -15.75 -8.97
C ILE A 492 15.48 -15.49 -10.45
N LEU A 493 16.34 -16.01 -11.31
CA LEU A 493 16.25 -15.86 -12.76
C LEU A 493 15.51 -17.06 -13.38
N GLU A 494 14.37 -16.78 -14.01
CA GLU A 494 13.53 -17.80 -14.66
C GLU A 494 13.81 -17.86 -16.16
N ASN A 495 13.89 -19.08 -16.69
CA ASN A 495 14.11 -19.36 -18.10
C ASN A 495 15.42 -18.77 -18.65
N ILE A 496 16.51 -18.95 -17.91
CA ILE A 496 17.86 -18.49 -18.26
C ILE A 496 18.82 -19.67 -18.10
N GLU A 497 19.74 -19.79 -19.02
CA GLU A 497 20.80 -20.81 -19.01
C GLU A 497 21.56 -20.78 -17.68
N LEU A 498 22.13 -21.92 -17.29
CA LEU A 498 22.99 -21.98 -16.10
C LEU A 498 24.25 -21.14 -16.34
N PRO A 499 24.81 -20.49 -15.30
CA PRO A 499 26.12 -19.86 -15.41
C PRO A 499 27.22 -20.88 -15.74
N ASP A 500 28.22 -20.47 -16.53
CA ASP A 500 29.36 -21.33 -16.91
C ASP A 500 30.05 -21.98 -15.73
N SER A 501 30.24 -21.24 -14.63
CA SER A 501 30.79 -21.72 -13.37
C SER A 501 29.98 -22.87 -12.75
N VAL A 502 28.68 -22.86 -12.90
CA VAL A 502 27.79 -23.93 -12.44
C VAL A 502 27.85 -25.13 -13.34
N VAL A 503 27.89 -24.94 -14.65
CA VAL A 503 28.04 -26.03 -15.63
C VAL A 503 29.39 -26.74 -15.40
N GLU A 504 30.46 -25.99 -15.21
CA GLU A 504 31.79 -26.55 -14.87
C GLU A 504 31.76 -27.35 -13.55
N LEU A 505 31.06 -26.82 -12.51
CA LEU A 505 30.90 -27.54 -11.25
C LEU A 505 30.12 -28.84 -11.44
N LEU A 506 29.06 -28.87 -12.21
CA LEU A 506 28.24 -30.05 -12.48
C LEU A 506 29.08 -31.11 -13.25
N ASN A 507 29.81 -30.68 -14.28
CA ASN A 507 30.71 -31.57 -15.04
C ASN A 507 31.78 -32.23 -14.16
N ASN A 508 32.31 -31.48 -13.18
CA ASN A 508 33.34 -31.97 -12.28
C ASN A 508 32.85 -32.86 -11.13
N THR A 509 31.55 -32.80 -10.80
CA THR A 509 30.99 -33.47 -9.61
C THR A 509 30.11 -34.68 -9.93
N ILE A 510 29.61 -34.81 -11.14
CA ILE A 510 28.82 -35.96 -11.57
C ILE A 510 29.76 -37.07 -11.94
N PRO A 511 29.67 -38.27 -11.31
CA PRO A 511 30.52 -39.41 -11.71
C PRO A 511 30.28 -39.77 -13.16
N ALA A 512 31.33 -40.01 -13.91
CA ALA A 512 31.23 -40.62 -15.25
C ALA A 512 30.39 -41.90 -15.16
N VAL A 513 29.35 -41.98 -15.96
CA VAL A 513 28.41 -43.12 -15.95
C VAL A 513 29.16 -44.32 -16.48
N ASP A 514 29.46 -45.32 -15.62
CA ASP A 514 29.87 -46.63 -16.07
C ASP A 514 28.89 -47.11 -17.16
N SER A 515 29.47 -47.48 -18.29
CA SER A 515 28.87 -47.95 -19.54
C SER A 515 27.43 -48.47 -19.41
N VAL A 516 26.49 -47.83 -20.11
CA VAL A 516 25.14 -48.35 -20.34
C VAL A 516 25.21 -49.76 -20.88
N GLU A 517 24.65 -50.75 -20.16
CA GLU A 517 24.36 -52.07 -20.74
C GLU A 517 23.53 -51.85 -21.99
N GLU A 518 24.06 -52.30 -23.14
CA GLU A 518 23.32 -52.34 -24.40
C GLU A 518 22.06 -53.18 -24.17
N ILE A 519 20.93 -52.49 -24.16
CA ILE A 519 19.63 -53.16 -24.27
C ILE A 519 19.50 -53.53 -25.76
N ASP A 520 19.69 -54.82 -26.06
CA ASP A 520 19.32 -55.41 -27.32
C ASP A 520 17.84 -55.14 -27.62
N VAL A 521 17.57 -54.21 -28.48
CA VAL A 521 16.24 -54.02 -29.04
C VAL A 521 16.08 -54.95 -30.22
N ASP A 522 15.29 -55.99 -30.01
CA ASP A 522 14.89 -56.96 -31.01
C ASP A 522 14.18 -56.25 -32.20
N ASP A 523 14.83 -56.40 -33.34
CA ASP A 523 14.42 -55.76 -34.61
C ASP A 523 13.33 -56.61 -35.26
N SER A 524 12.08 -56.43 -34.86
CA SER A 524 10.94 -56.93 -35.63
C SER A 524 9.74 -55.98 -35.44
N ASP A 525 9.51 -55.12 -36.39
CA ASP A 525 8.26 -54.57 -36.90
C ASP A 525 8.37 -53.10 -37.30
N ILE A 526 9.00 -52.83 -38.48
CA ILE A 526 8.64 -51.67 -39.29
C ILE A 526 8.76 -52.08 -40.78
N GLU A 527 7.67 -52.48 -41.35
CA GLU A 527 7.46 -52.42 -42.82
C GLU A 527 6.67 -51.18 -43.24
N ALA A 528 7.27 -50.52 -44.22
CA ALA A 528 6.68 -49.76 -45.29
C ALA A 528 6.10 -48.36 -45.02
N THR A 529 6.77 -47.34 -45.47
CA THR A 529 6.33 -46.62 -46.68
C THR A 529 7.45 -45.78 -47.29
N ASN A 530 7.92 -46.26 -48.48
CA ASN A 530 8.84 -45.54 -49.39
C ASN A 530 8.10 -44.47 -50.20
N LYS A 531 8.79 -43.36 -50.50
CA LYS A 531 9.14 -42.89 -51.86
C LYS A 531 9.77 -41.50 -51.82
N LYS A 532 11.01 -41.45 -52.32
CA LYS A 532 11.60 -40.73 -53.46
C LYS A 532 11.78 -39.21 -53.26
N ASP A 533 12.89 -38.62 -53.57
CA ASP A 533 13.82 -38.62 -54.74
C ASP A 533 15.19 -38.09 -54.31
N GLU A 534 16.32 -38.70 -54.70
CA GLU A 534 17.39 -38.42 -55.71
C GLU A 534 17.87 -36.93 -55.69
N ASP A 535 19.10 -36.54 -55.62
CA ASP A 535 20.42 -36.86 -56.19
C ASP A 535 21.51 -36.03 -55.53
N GLU A 536 22.66 -36.29 -55.45
CA GLU A 536 24.00 -36.31 -56.11
C GLU A 536 25.17 -36.15 -55.10
N GLU A 537 26.06 -37.06 -55.14
CA GLU A 537 27.48 -37.23 -55.47
C GLU A 537 28.55 -36.49 -54.64
N ASP A 538 29.45 -37.38 -54.09
CA ASP A 538 30.91 -37.39 -54.10
C ASP A 538 31.75 -36.33 -53.38
N GLU A 539 32.52 -36.78 -52.38
CA GLU A 539 33.97 -37.03 -52.48
C GLU A 539 34.54 -37.62 -51.17
N ALA A 540 35.43 -38.61 -51.37
CA ALA A 540 36.14 -39.30 -50.33
C ALA A 540 37.36 -38.47 -49.86
N GLY A 541 37.60 -38.52 -48.54
CA GLY A 541 38.84 -38.14 -47.87
C GLY A 541 39.10 -38.95 -46.67
N GLU A 542 40.03 -39.87 -46.76
CA GLU A 542 40.62 -40.60 -45.61
C GLU A 542 41.33 -39.60 -44.68
N GLU A 543 41.06 -39.64 -43.37
CA GLU A 543 41.98 -39.19 -42.34
C GLU A 543 41.88 -40.05 -41.11
N GLU A 544 43.00 -40.18 -40.49
CA GLU A 544 43.45 -41.14 -39.48
C GLU A 544 42.69 -41.05 -38.16
N GLN A 545 42.54 -42.21 -37.49
CA GLN A 545 42.07 -42.36 -36.11
C GLN A 545 43.10 -41.81 -35.14
N GLU A 546 42.80 -40.70 -34.47
CA GLU A 546 43.27 -40.46 -33.11
C GLU A 546 42.16 -40.89 -32.13
N GLU A 547 42.47 -41.90 -31.34
CA GLU A 547 41.68 -42.30 -30.19
C GLU A 547 41.73 -41.16 -29.14
N ASP A 548 40.71 -40.32 -29.09
CA ASP A 548 40.58 -39.35 -28.04
C ASP A 548 39.45 -39.73 -27.06
N ASN A 549 39.82 -39.56 -25.80
CA ASN A 549 39.04 -39.74 -24.59
C ASN A 549 37.86 -38.74 -24.45
N ASP A 550 37.42 -38.12 -25.54
CA ASP A 550 36.40 -37.05 -25.56
C ASP A 550 34.94 -37.57 -25.56
N GLY A 551 34.73 -38.88 -25.63
CA GLY A 551 33.37 -39.44 -25.71
C GLY A 551 32.56 -39.37 -24.43
N GLU A 552 33.17 -39.44 -23.26
CA GLU A 552 32.49 -39.46 -21.97
C GLU A 552 32.11 -38.04 -21.54
N ASP A 553 32.97 -37.05 -21.78
CA ASP A 553 32.68 -35.64 -21.50
C ASP A 553 31.56 -35.12 -22.40
N LEU A 554 31.51 -35.47 -23.68
CA LEU A 554 30.43 -35.10 -24.61
C LEU A 554 29.07 -35.71 -24.23
N VAL A 555 29.02 -36.92 -23.67
CA VAL A 555 27.76 -37.54 -23.22
C VAL A 555 27.23 -36.85 -21.95
N LEU A 556 28.11 -36.44 -21.05
CA LEU A 556 27.76 -35.76 -19.82
C LEU A 556 27.31 -34.32 -20.11
N GLU A 557 28.02 -33.54 -20.95
CA GLU A 557 27.64 -32.22 -21.41
C GLU A 557 26.27 -32.25 -22.08
N ASN A 558 26.01 -33.19 -22.99
CA ASN A 558 24.70 -33.37 -23.61
C ASN A 558 23.59 -33.67 -22.58
N LYS A 559 23.87 -34.45 -21.53
CA LYS A 559 22.91 -34.81 -20.49
C LYS A 559 22.55 -33.58 -19.63
N ILE A 560 23.53 -32.76 -19.24
CA ILE A 560 23.31 -31.52 -18.49
C ILE A 560 22.54 -30.53 -19.36
N GLU A 561 22.97 -30.34 -20.61
CA GLU A 561 22.32 -29.42 -21.55
C GLU A 561 20.86 -29.83 -21.84
N MET A 562 20.55 -31.12 -21.95
CA MET A 562 19.20 -31.63 -22.12
C MET A 562 18.35 -31.47 -20.86
N THR A 563 18.91 -31.69 -19.66
CA THR A 563 18.18 -31.60 -18.38
C THR A 563 17.84 -30.15 -18.06
N PHE A 564 18.79 -29.24 -18.24
CA PHE A 564 18.57 -27.80 -17.89
C PHE A 564 18.22 -26.93 -19.10
N LYS A 565 17.64 -27.52 -20.13
CA LYS A 565 17.28 -26.84 -21.38
C LYS A 565 16.30 -25.71 -21.13
N VAL A 566 16.66 -24.55 -21.64
CA VAL A 566 15.83 -23.34 -21.60
C VAL A 566 14.79 -23.36 -22.73
N ASP A 567 13.54 -23.04 -22.44
CA ASP A 567 12.52 -22.86 -23.49
C ASP A 567 12.64 -21.43 -24.08
N ARG A 568 13.30 -21.32 -25.22
CA ARG A 568 13.51 -20.06 -25.95
C ARG A 568 12.22 -19.38 -26.41
N LYS A 569 11.05 -20.04 -26.28
CA LYS A 569 9.74 -19.44 -26.56
C LYS A 569 9.17 -18.66 -25.37
N LEU A 570 9.64 -18.96 -24.17
CA LEU A 570 9.20 -18.27 -22.95
C LEU A 570 10.10 -17.05 -22.66
N PRO A 571 9.54 -15.99 -22.07
CA PRO A 571 10.33 -14.82 -21.70
C PRO A 571 11.29 -15.13 -20.54
N MET A 572 12.45 -14.48 -20.56
CA MET A 572 13.37 -14.45 -19.42
C MET A 572 12.83 -13.49 -18.36
N MET A 573 12.69 -13.96 -17.12
CA MET A 573 12.06 -13.20 -16.05
C MET A 573 12.95 -13.14 -14.81
N VAL A 574 12.75 -12.10 -13.99
CA VAL A 574 13.31 -11.96 -12.65
C VAL A 574 12.17 -12.12 -11.64
N ARG A 575 12.26 -13.12 -10.76
CA ARG A 575 11.29 -13.42 -9.71
C ARG A 575 11.60 -12.57 -8.47
N MET A 576 10.86 -11.50 -8.27
CA MET A 576 11.15 -10.54 -7.21
C MET A 576 10.95 -11.14 -5.82
N ALA A 577 9.95 -11.97 -5.62
CA ALA A 577 9.72 -12.65 -4.34
C ALA A 577 10.88 -13.58 -3.96
N ASN A 578 11.42 -14.34 -4.92
CA ASN A 578 12.58 -15.21 -4.68
C ASN A 578 13.80 -14.38 -4.27
N LEU A 579 14.05 -13.24 -4.94
CA LEU A 579 15.10 -12.32 -4.54
C LEU A 579 14.90 -11.77 -3.12
N CYS A 580 13.65 -11.47 -2.72
CA CYS A 580 13.33 -11.04 -1.35
C CYS A 580 13.65 -12.11 -0.31
N VAL A 581 13.33 -13.38 -0.58
CA VAL A 581 13.58 -14.48 0.34
C VAL A 581 15.08 -14.77 0.47
N VAL A 582 15.81 -14.75 -0.64
CA VAL A 582 17.26 -14.97 -0.67
C VAL A 582 18.01 -13.84 0.03
N GLY A 583 17.66 -12.59 -0.28
CA GLY A 583 18.36 -11.41 0.22
C GLY A 583 17.91 -10.92 1.60
N GLY A 584 16.75 -11.36 2.09
CA GLY A 584 16.22 -10.97 3.40
C GLY A 584 16.57 -11.95 4.52
N PHE A 585 16.73 -11.44 5.75
CA PHE A 585 16.94 -12.30 6.92
C PHE A 585 15.63 -12.82 7.54
N SER A 586 14.50 -12.24 7.20
CA SER A 586 13.19 -12.61 7.71
C SER A 586 12.11 -12.44 6.64
N VAL A 587 11.22 -13.41 6.57
CA VAL A 587 10.02 -13.44 5.71
C VAL A 587 8.81 -13.65 6.61
N ASN A 588 7.80 -12.77 6.53
CA ASN A 588 6.59 -13.00 7.29
C ASN A 588 5.34 -12.94 6.43
N GLY A 589 4.37 -13.80 6.77
CA GLY A 589 2.98 -13.66 6.37
C GLY A 589 2.24 -12.69 7.30
N VAL A 590 0.97 -12.41 7.00
CA VAL A 590 0.17 -11.34 7.61
C VAL A 590 -1.12 -11.82 8.31
N ALA A 591 -1.32 -13.12 8.41
CA ALA A 591 -2.31 -13.84 9.22
C ALA A 591 -1.81 -15.27 9.42
N GLU A 592 -2.30 -15.98 10.43
CA GLU A 592 -1.84 -17.34 10.75
C GLU A 592 -2.00 -18.29 9.55
N ILE A 593 -3.20 -18.38 8.99
CA ILE A 593 -3.47 -19.23 7.83
C ILE A 593 -2.65 -18.83 6.61
N HIS A 594 -2.45 -17.52 6.39
CA HIS A 594 -1.60 -17.03 5.30
C HIS A 594 -0.15 -17.44 5.48
N SER A 595 0.36 -17.35 6.69
CA SER A 595 1.75 -17.70 7.00
C SER A 595 2.01 -19.20 6.80
N GLU A 596 1.03 -20.06 7.08
CA GLU A 596 1.13 -21.48 6.78
C GLU A 596 1.08 -21.75 5.27
N ILE A 597 0.19 -21.08 4.52
CA ILE A 597 0.18 -21.17 3.05
C ILE A 597 1.51 -20.70 2.44
N VAL A 598 2.10 -19.62 2.99
CA VAL A 598 3.42 -19.14 2.56
C VAL A 598 4.51 -20.21 2.74
N LYS A 599 4.48 -20.94 3.86
CA LYS A 599 5.43 -22.01 4.16
C LYS A 599 5.19 -23.29 3.36
N GLU A 600 3.93 -23.70 3.19
CA GLU A 600 3.56 -24.99 2.64
C GLU A 600 3.38 -25.00 1.12
N GLU A 601 2.96 -23.85 0.54
CA GLU A 601 2.59 -23.77 -0.87
C GLU A 601 3.41 -22.75 -1.67
N VAL A 602 3.58 -21.49 -1.15
CA VAL A 602 4.18 -20.41 -1.93
C VAL A 602 5.71 -20.49 -1.97
N PHE A 603 6.33 -20.76 -0.82
CA PHE A 603 7.78 -20.82 -0.63
C PHE A 603 8.24 -22.12 0.07
N ASN A 604 7.58 -23.22 -0.22
CA ASN A 604 7.84 -24.51 0.44
C ASN A 604 9.32 -24.90 0.38
N GLU A 605 9.94 -24.83 -0.80
CA GLU A 605 11.35 -25.18 -0.98
C GLU A 605 12.30 -24.27 -0.20
N PHE A 606 11.97 -22.98 -0.08
CA PHE A 606 12.74 -22.05 0.75
C PHE A 606 12.51 -22.28 2.25
N TYR A 607 11.29 -22.69 2.62
CA TYR A 607 11.00 -23.04 4.01
C TYR A 607 11.74 -24.33 4.44
N GLU A 608 11.85 -25.31 3.55
CA GLU A 608 12.67 -26.49 3.79
C GLU A 608 14.15 -26.12 4.02
N LEU A 609 14.68 -25.15 3.25
CA LEU A 609 16.08 -24.72 3.33
C LEU A 609 16.36 -23.79 4.53
N TRP A 610 15.45 -22.86 4.84
CA TRP A 610 15.63 -21.85 5.88
C TRP A 610 14.35 -21.64 6.73
N PRO A 611 13.93 -22.66 7.50
CA PRO A 611 12.67 -22.56 8.28
C PRO A 611 12.68 -21.39 9.28
N GLU A 612 13.85 -21.01 9.80
CA GLU A 612 14.00 -19.92 10.77
C GLU A 612 13.72 -18.53 10.20
N LYS A 613 13.76 -18.35 8.89
CA LYS A 613 13.40 -17.06 8.26
C LYS A 613 11.91 -16.79 8.30
N PHE A 614 11.07 -17.82 8.33
CA PHE A 614 9.62 -17.70 8.11
C PHE A 614 8.84 -17.56 9.42
N GLN A 615 8.01 -16.55 9.52
CA GLN A 615 7.21 -16.30 10.70
C GLN A 615 5.87 -15.64 10.36
N ASN A 616 4.93 -15.65 11.32
CA ASN A 616 3.67 -14.93 11.23
C ASN A 616 3.75 -13.59 11.96
N LYS A 617 3.16 -12.54 11.34
CA LYS A 617 2.83 -11.28 11.98
C LYS A 617 1.42 -10.89 11.58
N THR A 618 0.42 -11.37 12.30
CA THR A 618 -0.97 -11.03 12.01
C THR A 618 -1.16 -9.54 12.01
N ASN A 619 -1.76 -9.02 10.94
CA ASN A 619 -2.03 -7.60 10.78
C ASN A 619 -2.89 -7.04 11.92
N GLY A 620 -2.87 -5.73 12.04
CA GLY A 620 -3.70 -4.97 12.96
C GLY A 620 -4.02 -3.59 12.41
N VAL A 621 -4.95 -2.90 13.07
CA VAL A 621 -5.33 -1.52 12.75
C VAL A 621 -5.26 -0.65 14.00
N THR A 622 -4.97 0.65 13.83
CA THR A 622 -4.87 1.55 14.99
C THR A 622 -6.23 1.81 15.63
N PRO A 623 -6.37 1.54 16.94
CA PRO A 623 -7.62 1.82 17.66
C PRO A 623 -7.91 3.31 17.80
N ARG A 624 -6.92 4.19 17.67
CA ARG A 624 -7.08 5.64 17.69
C ARG A 624 -8.01 6.07 16.57
N ARG A 625 -7.63 5.86 15.31
CA ARG A 625 -8.46 6.20 14.15
C ARG A 625 -9.76 5.37 14.10
N TRP A 626 -9.67 4.05 14.30
CA TRP A 626 -10.73 3.10 13.95
C TRP A 626 -11.77 2.82 15.04
N ILE A 627 -11.58 3.34 16.28
CA ILE A 627 -12.61 3.41 17.32
C ILE A 627 -12.67 4.81 17.91
N ARG A 628 -11.53 5.26 18.50
CA ARG A 628 -11.49 6.43 19.37
C ARG A 628 -11.97 7.68 18.68
N PHE A 629 -11.55 7.91 17.43
CA PHE A 629 -11.88 9.13 16.69
C PHE A 629 -13.06 8.97 15.73
N CYS A 630 -13.18 7.85 14.99
CA CYS A 630 -14.28 7.66 14.05
C CYS A 630 -15.62 7.33 14.74
N ASN A 631 -15.59 6.80 15.98
CA ASN A 631 -16.80 6.43 16.72
C ASN A 631 -16.76 6.94 18.18
N PRO A 632 -16.81 8.27 18.37
CA PRO A 632 -16.67 8.86 19.71
C PRO A 632 -17.79 8.45 20.68
N ASP A 633 -18.99 8.14 20.20
CA ASP A 633 -20.10 7.69 21.03
C ASP A 633 -19.82 6.30 21.61
N LEU A 634 -19.37 5.34 20.77
CA LEU A 634 -18.96 4.02 21.21
C LEU A 634 -17.74 4.10 22.14
N SER A 635 -16.76 4.93 21.82
CA SER A 635 -15.58 5.16 22.65
C SER A 635 -15.93 5.59 24.07
N LYS A 636 -16.89 6.49 24.24
CA LYS A 636 -17.38 6.92 25.57
C LYS A 636 -18.04 5.78 26.32
N ILE A 637 -18.82 4.94 25.67
CA ILE A 637 -19.48 3.78 26.27
C ILE A 637 -18.41 2.78 26.73
N ILE A 638 -17.45 2.46 25.89
CA ILE A 638 -16.33 1.57 26.21
C ILE A 638 -15.58 2.09 27.46
N THR A 639 -15.17 3.35 27.46
CA THR A 639 -14.48 3.98 28.59
C THR A 639 -15.30 3.94 29.87
N LYS A 640 -16.61 4.20 29.79
CA LYS A 640 -17.53 4.14 30.95
C LYS A 640 -17.58 2.74 31.57
N TRP A 641 -17.75 1.71 30.74
CA TRP A 641 -17.96 0.33 31.22
C TRP A 641 -16.67 -0.39 31.59
N ILE A 642 -15.54 -0.03 30.96
CA ILE A 642 -14.22 -0.54 31.35
C ILE A 642 -13.68 0.22 32.58
N GLY A 643 -14.07 1.49 32.76
CA GLY A 643 -13.65 2.35 33.86
C GLY A 643 -12.36 3.13 33.63
N THR A 644 -11.74 3.01 32.48
CA THR A 644 -10.52 3.72 32.08
C THR A 644 -10.47 3.97 30.58
N GLU A 645 -9.74 5.00 30.14
CA GLU A 645 -9.46 5.27 28.73
C GLU A 645 -8.18 4.54 28.23
N ASP A 646 -7.46 3.84 29.09
CA ASP A 646 -6.20 3.16 28.74
C ASP A 646 -6.37 2.08 27.65
N TRP A 647 -7.60 1.62 27.40
CA TRP A 647 -7.91 0.71 26.31
C TRP A 647 -7.49 1.25 24.93
N VAL A 648 -7.31 2.57 24.79
CA VAL A 648 -6.89 3.21 23.52
C VAL A 648 -5.46 2.82 23.14
N THR A 649 -4.61 2.51 24.12
CA THR A 649 -3.22 2.06 23.95
C THR A 649 -2.97 0.63 24.43
N ASP A 650 -3.95 0.04 25.09
CA ASP A 650 -3.93 -1.33 25.57
C ASP A 650 -5.28 -2.00 25.23
N LEU A 651 -5.38 -2.44 23.98
CA LEU A 651 -6.66 -2.91 23.43
C LEU A 651 -7.14 -4.22 24.10
N GLU A 652 -6.28 -4.96 24.81
CA GLU A 652 -6.65 -6.15 25.59
C GLU A 652 -7.73 -5.84 26.61
N LYS A 653 -7.79 -4.61 27.13
CA LYS A 653 -8.83 -4.15 28.04
C LYS A 653 -10.24 -4.24 27.47
N LEU A 654 -10.42 -4.29 26.12
CA LEU A 654 -11.73 -4.51 25.53
C LEU A 654 -12.35 -5.84 25.94
N ALA A 655 -11.55 -6.86 26.27
CA ALA A 655 -12.03 -8.16 26.73
C ALA A 655 -12.88 -8.06 28.01
N ILE A 656 -12.72 -6.98 28.81
CA ILE A 656 -13.52 -6.70 30.01
C ILE A 656 -15.01 -6.59 29.67
N LEU A 657 -15.35 -6.08 28.48
CA LEU A 657 -16.74 -5.94 28.01
C LEU A 657 -17.50 -7.28 27.96
N ARG A 658 -16.79 -8.40 27.81
CA ARG A 658 -17.42 -9.76 27.83
C ARG A 658 -18.23 -9.99 29.09
N LYS A 659 -17.81 -9.42 30.23
CA LYS A 659 -18.52 -9.56 31.53
C LYS A 659 -19.86 -8.84 31.55
N PHE A 660 -20.05 -7.87 30.67
CA PHE A 660 -21.20 -6.98 30.62
C PHE A 660 -22.09 -7.24 29.39
N ALA A 661 -21.75 -8.21 28.53
CA ALA A 661 -22.45 -8.41 27.25
C ALA A 661 -23.96 -8.70 27.41
N ASP A 662 -24.36 -9.28 28.54
CA ASP A 662 -25.78 -9.57 28.87
C ASP A 662 -26.42 -8.47 29.75
N ASN A 663 -25.71 -7.41 30.09
CA ASN A 663 -26.26 -6.30 30.89
C ASN A 663 -27.19 -5.43 30.04
N GLU A 664 -28.42 -5.23 30.49
CA GLU A 664 -29.47 -4.51 29.74
C GLU A 664 -29.12 -3.03 29.52
N ASP A 665 -28.51 -2.37 30.53
CA ASP A 665 -28.14 -0.95 30.40
C ASP A 665 -27.04 -0.75 29.35
N LEU A 666 -26.01 -1.62 29.32
CA LEU A 666 -24.99 -1.59 28.28
C LEU A 666 -25.60 -1.83 26.91
N GLN A 667 -26.49 -2.85 26.80
CA GLN A 667 -27.15 -3.15 25.52
C GLN A 667 -27.98 -1.97 25.01
N LEU A 668 -28.72 -1.28 25.88
CA LEU A 668 -29.48 -0.08 25.49
C LEU A 668 -28.57 1.06 25.03
N GLU A 669 -27.50 1.37 25.75
CA GLU A 669 -26.55 2.41 25.36
C GLU A 669 -25.87 2.05 24.02
N TRP A 670 -25.52 0.77 23.82
CA TRP A 670 -24.90 0.26 22.61
C TRP A 670 -25.79 0.39 21.39
N MET A 671 -27.05 -0.04 21.51
CA MET A 671 -28.05 0.08 20.46
C MET A 671 -28.31 1.55 20.08
N GLU A 672 -28.39 2.44 21.07
CA GLU A 672 -28.62 3.87 20.79
C GLU A 672 -27.42 4.52 20.13
N SER A 673 -26.19 4.15 20.50
CA SER A 673 -24.97 4.60 19.80
C SER A 673 -24.97 4.14 18.34
N LYS A 674 -25.29 2.87 18.10
CA LYS A 674 -25.40 2.31 16.75
C LYS A 674 -26.46 3.04 15.93
N ARG A 675 -27.64 3.31 16.54
CA ARG A 675 -28.75 4.02 15.88
C ARG A 675 -28.33 5.44 15.46
N ARG A 676 -27.62 6.19 16.31
CA ARG A 676 -27.10 7.53 15.95
C ARG A 676 -26.15 7.46 14.76
N ASN A 677 -25.24 6.50 14.74
CA ASN A 677 -24.32 6.31 13.61
C ASN A 677 -25.07 5.92 12.33
N LYS A 678 -26.10 5.06 12.41
CA LYS A 678 -26.93 4.71 11.25
C LYS A 678 -27.68 5.91 10.67
N ILE A 679 -28.14 6.83 11.50
CA ILE A 679 -28.75 8.08 11.03
C ILE A 679 -27.73 8.92 10.23
N LYS A 680 -26.49 9.03 10.72
CA LYS A 680 -25.41 9.73 9.99
C LYS A 680 -25.15 9.07 8.64
N VAL A 681 -25.03 7.74 8.62
CA VAL A 681 -24.81 6.96 7.38
C VAL A 681 -25.98 7.13 6.41
N ALA A 682 -27.23 7.10 6.89
CA ALA A 682 -28.41 7.29 6.04
C ALA A 682 -28.42 8.71 5.39
N SER A 683 -28.04 9.71 6.15
CA SER A 683 -27.89 11.09 5.64
C SER A 683 -26.78 11.19 4.60
N PHE A 684 -25.64 10.55 4.85
CA PHE A 684 -24.51 10.48 3.93
C PHE A 684 -24.86 9.77 2.63
N ILE A 685 -25.56 8.61 2.70
CA ILE A 685 -26.05 7.91 1.52
C ILE A 685 -26.96 8.80 0.69
N LYS A 686 -27.91 9.49 1.34
CA LYS A 686 -28.79 10.41 0.64
C LYS A 686 -28.03 11.54 -0.07
N GLU A 687 -27.03 12.10 0.57
CA GLU A 687 -26.16 13.14 -0.02
C GLU A 687 -25.40 12.61 -1.25
N LYS A 688 -24.77 11.44 -1.14
CA LYS A 688 -23.88 10.91 -2.18
C LYS A 688 -24.60 10.22 -3.34
N THR A 689 -25.80 9.67 -3.09
CA THR A 689 -26.48 8.79 -4.08
C THR A 689 -27.90 9.25 -4.41
N GLY A 690 -28.46 10.15 -3.63
CA GLY A 690 -29.87 10.56 -3.74
C GLY A 690 -30.87 9.56 -3.12
N TYR A 691 -30.46 8.33 -2.81
CA TYR A 691 -31.33 7.33 -2.22
C TYR A 691 -31.63 7.62 -0.74
N VAL A 692 -32.89 7.47 -0.36
CA VAL A 692 -33.33 7.53 1.04
C VAL A 692 -33.41 6.11 1.60
N VAL A 693 -32.71 5.87 2.70
CA VAL A 693 -32.69 4.58 3.37
C VAL A 693 -33.16 4.70 4.83
N SER A 694 -33.83 3.66 5.33
CA SER A 694 -34.31 3.63 6.71
C SER A 694 -33.22 3.25 7.69
N PRO A 695 -32.91 4.06 8.71
CA PRO A 695 -31.94 3.68 9.75
C PRO A 695 -32.45 2.53 10.67
N ASN A 696 -33.70 2.11 10.52
CA ASN A 696 -34.26 0.96 11.25
C ASN A 696 -34.02 -0.38 10.53
N ALA A 697 -33.64 -0.37 9.24
CA ALA A 697 -33.24 -1.56 8.52
C ALA A 697 -31.85 -2.02 8.94
N MET A 698 -31.52 -3.30 8.78
CA MET A 698 -30.15 -3.80 8.96
C MET A 698 -29.23 -3.20 7.89
N PHE A 699 -28.11 -2.60 8.29
CA PHE A 699 -27.08 -2.12 7.38
C PHE A 699 -26.05 -3.22 7.14
N ASP A 700 -26.15 -3.83 5.96
CA ASP A 700 -25.32 -4.92 5.45
C ASP A 700 -24.29 -4.37 4.46
N VAL A 701 -23.00 -4.46 4.77
CA VAL A 701 -21.95 -3.66 4.15
C VAL A 701 -20.86 -4.52 3.53
N GLN A 702 -20.54 -4.27 2.29
CA GLN A 702 -19.34 -4.79 1.61
C GLN A 702 -18.59 -3.65 0.94
N VAL A 703 -17.64 -3.05 1.67
CA VAL A 703 -16.85 -1.90 1.21
C VAL A 703 -15.37 -2.27 1.18
N LYS A 704 -14.88 -2.52 -0.02
CA LYS A 704 -13.50 -2.94 -0.34
C LYS A 704 -13.29 -2.84 -1.85
N ARG A 705 -12.03 -2.89 -2.33
CA ARG A 705 -11.76 -2.94 -3.78
C ARG A 705 -12.64 -3.99 -4.45
N ILE A 706 -13.15 -3.66 -5.64
CA ILE A 706 -13.96 -4.60 -6.43
C ILE A 706 -12.99 -5.57 -7.12
N HIS A 707 -13.18 -6.86 -6.84
CA HIS A 707 -12.36 -7.93 -7.38
C HIS A 707 -13.14 -9.25 -7.37
N GLU A 708 -12.95 -10.11 -8.37
CA GLU A 708 -13.68 -11.37 -8.47
C GLU A 708 -13.44 -12.27 -7.25
N TYR A 709 -12.20 -12.36 -6.72
CA TYR A 709 -11.93 -13.19 -5.53
C TYR A 709 -12.59 -12.68 -4.24
N LYS A 710 -12.88 -11.37 -4.14
CA LYS A 710 -13.61 -10.77 -3.00
C LYS A 710 -15.11 -11.02 -3.05
N ARG A 711 -15.55 -11.52 -4.17
CA ARG A 711 -16.89 -12.07 -4.46
C ARG A 711 -18.06 -11.11 -4.19
N GLN A 712 -17.88 -9.81 -4.53
CA GLN A 712 -19.05 -8.93 -4.60
C GLN A 712 -20.14 -9.51 -5.52
N LEU A 713 -19.72 -10.29 -6.53
CA LEU A 713 -20.64 -11.00 -7.42
C LEU A 713 -21.50 -12.01 -6.66
N LEU A 714 -20.93 -12.79 -5.73
CA LEU A 714 -21.69 -13.71 -4.86
C LEU A 714 -22.74 -12.95 -4.03
N ASN A 715 -22.35 -11.83 -3.44
CA ASN A 715 -23.25 -11.01 -2.63
C ASN A 715 -24.43 -10.47 -3.47
N ILE A 716 -24.13 -9.84 -4.62
CA ILE A 716 -25.21 -9.25 -5.44
C ILE A 716 -26.12 -10.33 -6.04
N MET A 717 -25.62 -11.51 -6.40
CA MET A 717 -26.45 -12.63 -6.83
C MET A 717 -27.35 -13.16 -5.71
N GLY A 718 -26.85 -13.21 -4.47
CA GLY A 718 -27.65 -13.52 -3.29
C GLY A 718 -28.78 -12.49 -3.07
N ILE A 719 -28.49 -11.21 -3.28
CA ILE A 719 -29.48 -10.12 -3.21
C ILE A 719 -30.52 -10.25 -4.32
N VAL A 720 -30.12 -10.60 -5.54
CA VAL A 720 -31.04 -10.88 -6.66
C VAL A 720 -31.97 -12.04 -6.34
N TYR A 721 -31.44 -13.13 -5.76
CA TYR A 721 -32.26 -14.25 -5.29
C TYR A 721 -33.27 -13.80 -4.24
N ARG A 722 -32.83 -13.04 -3.24
CA ARG A 722 -33.67 -12.45 -2.19
C ARG A 722 -34.80 -11.58 -2.78
N TYR A 723 -34.43 -10.68 -3.72
CA TYR A 723 -35.40 -9.83 -4.41
C TYR A 723 -36.44 -10.64 -5.17
N LYS A 724 -36.03 -11.64 -5.96
CA LYS A 724 -36.92 -12.52 -6.70
C LYS A 724 -37.86 -13.26 -5.75
N LYS A 725 -37.35 -13.82 -4.65
CA LYS A 725 -38.20 -14.49 -3.65
C LYS A 725 -39.19 -13.53 -2.98
N MET A 726 -38.79 -12.29 -2.73
CA MET A 726 -39.74 -11.27 -2.23
C MET A 726 -40.86 -11.01 -3.23
N LYS A 727 -40.60 -11.02 -4.54
CA LYS A 727 -41.63 -10.81 -5.57
C LYS A 727 -42.63 -11.97 -5.67
N GLU A 728 -42.27 -13.18 -5.24
CA GLU A 728 -43.15 -14.37 -5.25
C GLU A 728 -44.10 -14.39 -4.06
N LEU A 729 -43.86 -13.62 -3.00
CA LEU A 729 -44.63 -13.61 -1.76
C LEU A 729 -45.61 -12.43 -1.68
N SER A 730 -46.70 -12.61 -0.92
CA SER A 730 -47.58 -11.52 -0.54
C SER A 730 -46.90 -10.50 0.38
N ALA A 731 -47.46 -9.30 0.54
CA ALA A 731 -46.90 -8.25 1.38
C ALA A 731 -46.77 -8.65 2.86
N GLU A 732 -47.68 -9.48 3.33
CA GLU A 732 -47.71 -10.01 4.71
C GLU A 732 -46.63 -11.09 4.90
N GLU A 733 -46.50 -12.01 3.95
CA GLU A 733 -45.49 -13.06 3.98
C GLU A 733 -44.07 -12.47 3.89
N ARG A 734 -43.85 -11.46 3.03
CA ARG A 734 -42.57 -10.76 2.95
C ARG A 734 -42.08 -10.25 4.30
N LYS A 735 -42.93 -9.58 5.08
CA LYS A 735 -42.60 -9.06 6.41
C LYS A 735 -42.32 -10.16 7.43
N GLN A 736 -42.93 -11.33 7.26
CA GLN A 736 -42.70 -12.49 8.13
C GLN A 736 -41.36 -13.19 7.78
N VAL A 737 -41.06 -13.31 6.51
CA VAL A 737 -39.86 -14.05 6.03
C VAL A 737 -38.59 -13.19 6.07
N PHE A 738 -38.68 -11.93 5.67
CA PHE A 738 -37.50 -11.09 5.51
C PHE A 738 -37.43 -9.97 6.56
N VAL A 739 -36.20 -9.64 7.00
CA VAL A 739 -35.94 -8.42 7.78
C VAL A 739 -35.64 -7.27 6.82
N PRO A 740 -36.03 -6.01 7.15
CA PRO A 740 -35.64 -4.86 6.38
C PRO A 740 -34.10 -4.74 6.30
N ARG A 741 -33.57 -4.58 5.08
CA ARG A 741 -32.12 -4.59 4.84
C ARG A 741 -31.72 -3.49 3.85
N VAL A 742 -30.63 -2.79 4.17
CA VAL A 742 -29.92 -1.88 3.26
C VAL A 742 -28.55 -2.51 2.95
N CYS A 743 -28.39 -2.97 1.72
CA CYS A 743 -27.14 -3.55 1.24
C CYS A 743 -26.28 -2.41 0.67
N ILE A 744 -25.14 -2.15 1.31
CA ILE A 744 -24.25 -1.03 1.01
C ILE A 744 -22.96 -1.58 0.40
N PHE A 745 -22.74 -1.25 -0.86
CA PHE A 745 -21.49 -1.54 -1.57
C PHE A 745 -20.65 -0.26 -1.70
N GLY A 746 -19.36 -0.42 -1.82
CA GLY A 746 -18.43 0.65 -2.13
C GLY A 746 -17.04 0.09 -2.40
N GLY A 747 -16.32 0.74 -3.27
CA GLY A 747 -14.97 0.33 -3.65
C GLY A 747 -14.66 0.63 -5.09
N LYS A 748 -13.37 0.85 -5.37
CA LYS A 748 -12.88 1.14 -6.72
C LYS A 748 -12.53 -0.18 -7.43
N ALA A 749 -12.97 -0.34 -8.69
CA ALA A 749 -12.43 -1.34 -9.58
C ALA A 749 -11.15 -0.79 -10.23
N PHE A 750 -10.13 -1.61 -10.42
CA PHE A 750 -8.94 -1.17 -11.15
C PHE A 750 -9.33 -0.73 -12.57
N ALA A 751 -8.71 0.35 -13.08
CA ALA A 751 -9.19 1.02 -14.29
C ALA A 751 -9.31 0.10 -15.53
N THR A 752 -8.37 -0.84 -15.66
CA THR A 752 -8.32 -1.80 -16.78
C THR A 752 -8.97 -3.16 -16.46
N TYR A 753 -9.47 -3.36 -15.24
CA TYR A 753 -10.10 -4.62 -14.84
C TYR A 753 -11.58 -4.66 -15.26
N VAL A 754 -11.82 -5.10 -16.49
CA VAL A 754 -13.14 -5.09 -17.14
C VAL A 754 -14.20 -5.85 -16.34
N GLN A 755 -13.90 -7.06 -15.84
CA GLN A 755 -14.87 -7.85 -15.05
C GLN A 755 -15.26 -7.15 -13.75
N ALA A 756 -14.30 -6.53 -13.05
CA ALA A 756 -14.61 -5.77 -11.86
C ALA A 756 -15.53 -4.56 -12.16
N LYS A 757 -15.31 -3.88 -13.28
CA LYS A 757 -16.17 -2.77 -13.74
C LYS A 757 -17.57 -3.27 -14.11
N ARG A 758 -17.71 -4.44 -14.73
CA ARG A 758 -19.01 -5.10 -14.98
C ARG A 758 -19.75 -5.44 -13.69
N ILE A 759 -19.03 -5.87 -12.64
CA ILE A 759 -19.61 -6.12 -11.30
C ILE A 759 -20.15 -4.81 -10.72
N VAL A 760 -19.41 -3.69 -10.80
CA VAL A 760 -19.93 -2.37 -10.36
C VAL A 760 -21.22 -2.02 -11.10
N LYS A 761 -21.21 -2.14 -12.43
CA LYS A 761 -22.40 -1.88 -13.28
C LYS A 761 -23.58 -2.75 -12.84
N PHE A 762 -23.36 -4.04 -12.62
CA PHE A 762 -24.40 -4.96 -12.18
C PHE A 762 -24.99 -4.56 -10.82
N ILE A 763 -24.17 -4.20 -9.86
CA ILE A 763 -24.63 -3.73 -8.54
C ILE A 763 -25.50 -2.48 -8.68
N THR A 764 -25.09 -1.53 -9.52
CA THR A 764 -25.82 -0.27 -9.71
C THR A 764 -27.15 -0.47 -10.44
N ASP A 765 -27.22 -1.35 -11.43
CA ASP A 765 -28.45 -1.67 -12.18
C ASP A 765 -29.47 -2.44 -11.31
N VAL A 766 -29.00 -3.41 -10.51
CA VAL A 766 -29.84 -4.07 -9.50
C VAL A 766 -30.36 -3.04 -8.50
N GLY A 767 -29.48 -2.14 -8.01
CA GLY A 767 -29.87 -1.06 -7.12
C GLY A 767 -30.93 -0.14 -7.72
N ALA A 768 -30.77 0.26 -8.97
CA ALA A 768 -31.74 1.10 -9.69
C ALA A 768 -33.11 0.42 -9.77
N THR A 769 -33.17 -0.86 -10.07
CA THR A 769 -34.42 -1.64 -10.15
C THR A 769 -35.06 -1.83 -8.78
N VAL A 770 -34.31 -2.34 -7.80
CA VAL A 770 -34.84 -2.70 -6.47
C VAL A 770 -35.28 -1.47 -5.70
N ASN A 771 -34.51 -0.37 -5.74
CA ASN A 771 -34.79 0.83 -4.96
C ASN A 771 -36.05 1.56 -5.41
N HIS A 772 -36.46 1.41 -6.68
CA HIS A 772 -37.65 2.01 -7.25
C HIS A 772 -38.87 1.07 -7.28
N ASP A 773 -38.73 -0.17 -6.85
CA ASP A 773 -39.85 -1.11 -6.79
C ASP A 773 -40.78 -0.81 -5.60
N PRO A 774 -42.04 -0.33 -5.86
CA PRO A 774 -42.95 0.05 -4.81
C PRO A 774 -43.50 -1.14 -3.98
N GLU A 775 -43.45 -2.36 -4.54
CA GLU A 775 -43.89 -3.58 -3.80
C GLU A 775 -42.85 -3.97 -2.73
N ILE A 776 -41.60 -3.67 -2.94
CA ILE A 776 -40.49 -3.99 -2.03
C ILE A 776 -40.29 -2.87 -1.00
N GLY A 777 -40.39 -1.61 -1.45
CA GLY A 777 -40.29 -0.43 -0.58
C GLY A 777 -39.03 -0.43 0.26
N ASP A 778 -39.15 -0.28 1.58
CA ASP A 778 -38.04 -0.24 2.54
C ASP A 778 -37.58 -1.62 3.03
N LEU A 779 -38.17 -2.71 2.54
CA LEU A 779 -37.74 -4.07 2.92
C LEU A 779 -36.38 -4.43 2.34
N LEU A 780 -36.03 -3.86 1.16
CA LEU A 780 -34.73 -4.06 0.55
C LEU A 780 -34.29 -2.78 -0.19
N LYS A 781 -33.11 -2.28 0.12
CA LYS A 781 -32.43 -1.23 -0.63
C LYS A 781 -31.03 -1.70 -0.97
N VAL A 782 -30.55 -1.37 -2.17
CA VAL A 782 -29.21 -1.70 -2.65
C VAL A 782 -28.53 -0.41 -3.09
N VAL A 783 -27.42 -0.06 -2.45
CA VAL A 783 -26.76 1.22 -2.64
C VAL A 783 -25.29 0.98 -2.94
N PHE A 784 -24.79 1.60 -3.99
CA PHE A 784 -23.35 1.72 -4.25
C PHE A 784 -22.89 3.12 -3.86
N VAL A 785 -22.03 3.21 -2.83
CA VAL A 785 -21.42 4.47 -2.39
C VAL A 785 -20.18 4.72 -3.24
N PRO A 786 -20.18 5.80 -4.05
CA PRO A 786 -19.04 6.10 -4.93
C PRO A 786 -17.81 6.57 -4.14
N ASP A 787 -16.67 6.43 -4.78
CA ASP A 787 -15.39 6.98 -4.33
C ASP A 787 -14.98 6.61 -2.90
N TYR A 788 -15.11 5.30 -2.59
CA TYR A 788 -14.73 4.76 -1.29
C TYR A 788 -13.25 5.03 -0.97
N ASN A 789 -13.01 5.72 0.14
CA ASN A 789 -11.71 6.13 0.67
C ASN A 789 -11.69 6.05 2.20
N VAL A 790 -10.68 6.59 2.89
CA VAL A 790 -10.56 6.49 4.36
C VAL A 790 -11.66 7.25 5.07
N SER A 791 -11.98 8.47 4.64
CA SER A 791 -13.03 9.28 5.27
C SER A 791 -14.42 8.67 5.10
N VAL A 792 -14.70 8.05 3.95
CA VAL A 792 -15.93 7.29 3.72
C VAL A 792 -15.99 6.05 4.61
N ALA A 793 -14.87 5.35 4.79
CA ALA A 793 -14.79 4.21 5.71
C ALA A 793 -15.07 4.62 7.15
N GLU A 794 -14.49 5.72 7.63
CA GLU A 794 -14.75 6.27 8.97
C GLU A 794 -16.21 6.65 9.19
N MET A 795 -16.93 7.03 8.13
CA MET A 795 -18.37 7.32 8.17
C MET A 795 -19.22 6.05 8.20
N LEU A 796 -18.92 5.07 7.33
CA LEU A 796 -19.76 3.87 7.15
C LEU A 796 -19.58 2.83 8.26
N ILE A 797 -18.34 2.57 8.71
CA ILE A 797 -18.04 1.47 9.62
C ILE A 797 -18.77 1.58 10.96
N PRO A 798 -18.83 2.74 11.65
CA PRO A 798 -19.55 2.88 12.92
C PRO A 798 -21.05 2.54 12.84
N GLY A 799 -21.69 2.79 11.69
CA GLY A 799 -23.12 2.54 11.48
C GLY A 799 -23.44 1.15 10.90
N SER A 800 -22.44 0.33 10.59
CA SER A 800 -22.64 -0.99 10.00
C SER A 800 -23.03 -2.01 11.05
N GLU A 801 -23.90 -2.96 10.68
CA GLU A 801 -24.38 -4.02 11.56
C GLU A 801 -23.95 -5.41 11.12
N LEU A 802 -23.91 -5.67 9.80
CA LEU A 802 -23.34 -6.86 9.18
C LEU A 802 -22.28 -6.45 8.18
N SER A 803 -21.14 -7.13 8.16
CA SER A 803 -20.09 -6.90 7.16
C SER A 803 -19.71 -8.20 6.45
N GLN A 804 -19.51 -8.08 5.13
CA GLN A 804 -19.27 -9.19 4.21
C GLN A 804 -17.76 -9.40 3.99
N HIS A 805 -17.23 -10.52 4.50
CA HIS A 805 -15.83 -10.93 4.33
C HIS A 805 -15.76 -12.30 3.65
N ILE A 806 -16.29 -12.33 2.42
CA ILE A 806 -16.72 -13.52 1.69
C ILE A 806 -15.80 -13.93 0.54
N SER A 807 -14.50 -13.63 0.63
CA SER A 807 -13.50 -14.07 -0.34
C SER A 807 -13.54 -15.59 -0.55
N THR A 808 -13.09 -16.05 -1.71
CA THR A 808 -12.80 -17.47 -1.89
C THR A 808 -11.71 -17.86 -0.91
N ALA A 809 -11.92 -18.92 -0.13
CA ALA A 809 -11.00 -19.32 0.93
C ALA A 809 -9.57 -19.54 0.40
N GLY A 810 -8.57 -19.08 1.15
CA GLY A 810 -7.16 -19.12 0.75
C GLY A 810 -6.73 -18.02 -0.23
N MET A 811 -7.53 -16.96 -0.44
CA MET A 811 -7.20 -15.89 -1.40
C MET A 811 -7.02 -14.50 -0.77
N GLU A 812 -7.62 -14.21 0.35
CA GLU A 812 -7.39 -12.97 1.11
C GLU A 812 -6.30 -13.22 2.16
N ALA A 813 -5.10 -12.73 1.96
CA ALA A 813 -3.96 -12.99 2.85
C ALA A 813 -4.26 -12.65 4.33
N SER A 814 -4.93 -11.56 4.59
CA SER A 814 -5.36 -11.16 5.95
C SER A 814 -6.72 -10.46 5.91
N GLY A 815 -6.84 -9.42 5.11
CA GLY A 815 -7.87 -8.40 5.32
C GLY A 815 -7.51 -7.50 6.51
N THR A 816 -8.02 -6.28 6.49
CA THR A 816 -7.93 -5.33 7.61
C THR A 816 -9.27 -4.64 7.86
N SER A 817 -10.18 -4.64 6.89
CA SER A 817 -11.52 -4.10 7.09
C SER A 817 -12.32 -4.93 8.09
N ASN A 818 -12.19 -6.26 8.11
CA ASN A 818 -12.77 -7.17 9.08
C ASN A 818 -12.45 -6.73 10.53
N MET A 819 -11.19 -6.37 10.80
CA MET A 819 -10.74 -5.89 12.12
C MET A 819 -11.45 -4.57 12.51
N LYS A 820 -11.56 -3.62 11.59
CA LYS A 820 -12.24 -2.33 11.83
C LYS A 820 -13.73 -2.51 12.12
N PHE A 821 -14.38 -3.41 11.38
CA PHE A 821 -15.79 -3.73 11.59
C PHE A 821 -16.00 -4.41 12.94
N ALA A 822 -15.18 -5.39 13.30
CA ALA A 822 -15.25 -6.05 14.62
C ALA A 822 -15.10 -5.03 15.75
N MET A 823 -14.08 -4.16 15.69
CA MET A 823 -13.84 -3.10 16.68
C MET A 823 -15.04 -2.18 16.88
N ASN A 824 -15.83 -1.93 15.84
CA ASN A 824 -17.03 -1.10 15.89
C ASN A 824 -18.34 -1.89 16.18
N GLY A 825 -18.23 -3.13 16.63
CA GLY A 825 -19.36 -3.96 16.98
C GLY A 825 -20.24 -4.34 15.77
N CYS A 826 -19.60 -4.53 14.62
CA CYS A 826 -20.28 -5.07 13.44
C CYS A 826 -20.11 -6.59 13.42
N VAL A 827 -21.22 -7.33 13.33
CA VAL A 827 -21.20 -8.78 13.19
C VAL A 827 -20.72 -9.14 11.76
N GLN A 828 -19.98 -10.22 11.62
CA GLN A 828 -19.37 -10.59 10.36
C GLN A 828 -20.00 -11.87 9.77
N ILE A 829 -20.13 -11.87 8.43
CA ILE A 829 -20.36 -13.08 7.64
C ILE A 829 -19.13 -13.27 6.73
N GLY A 830 -18.59 -14.47 6.70
CA GLY A 830 -17.37 -14.73 5.95
C GLY A 830 -17.03 -16.19 5.78
N THR A 831 -15.96 -16.42 5.04
CA THR A 831 -15.29 -17.71 4.84
C THR A 831 -14.11 -17.85 5.80
N LEU A 832 -13.58 -19.07 5.96
CA LEU A 832 -12.34 -19.34 6.68
C LEU A 832 -11.16 -18.90 5.80
N ASP A 833 -10.90 -17.61 5.80
CA ASP A 833 -9.86 -16.96 4.96
C ASP A 833 -9.20 -15.80 5.69
N GLY A 834 -7.89 -15.66 5.54
CA GLY A 834 -7.11 -14.61 6.16
C GLY A 834 -7.36 -14.46 7.67
N ALA A 835 -7.47 -13.24 8.15
CA ALA A 835 -7.72 -12.96 9.56
C ALA A 835 -9.16 -13.29 10.03
N ASN A 836 -10.07 -13.66 9.15
CA ASN A 836 -11.43 -14.11 9.57
C ASN A 836 -11.35 -15.31 10.51
N VAL A 837 -10.39 -16.22 10.30
CA VAL A 837 -10.15 -17.40 11.15
C VAL A 837 -9.89 -16.94 12.58
N GLU A 838 -8.89 -16.11 12.77
CA GLU A 838 -8.49 -15.59 14.07
C GLU A 838 -9.58 -14.69 14.69
N ILE A 839 -10.29 -13.89 13.88
CA ILE A 839 -11.40 -13.07 14.38
C ILE A 839 -12.51 -13.97 14.94
N ARG A 840 -12.90 -15.03 14.20
CA ARG A 840 -13.93 -15.97 14.64
C ARG A 840 -13.57 -16.67 15.96
N GLU A 841 -12.32 -17.03 16.14
CA GLU A 841 -11.80 -17.61 17.38
C GLU A 841 -11.93 -16.60 18.54
N GLU A 842 -11.48 -15.38 18.35
CA GLU A 842 -11.44 -14.36 19.40
C GLU A 842 -12.83 -13.80 19.77
N VAL A 843 -13.73 -13.61 18.82
CA VAL A 843 -15.09 -13.15 19.11
C VAL A 843 -15.99 -14.28 19.61
N GLY A 844 -15.60 -15.53 19.38
CA GLY A 844 -16.39 -16.74 19.64
C GLY A 844 -17.22 -17.16 18.42
N GLU A 845 -17.21 -18.44 18.13
CA GLU A 845 -17.81 -19.03 16.92
C GLU A 845 -19.28 -18.65 16.72
N ASP A 846 -20.07 -18.60 17.79
CA ASP A 846 -21.50 -18.23 17.76
C ASP A 846 -21.74 -16.75 17.40
N ASN A 847 -20.69 -15.92 17.34
CA ASN A 847 -20.78 -14.50 17.07
C ASN A 847 -20.22 -14.12 15.68
N PHE A 848 -20.01 -15.14 14.83
CA PHE A 848 -19.54 -15.02 13.46
C PHE A 848 -20.35 -15.96 12.56
N PHE A 849 -20.86 -15.48 11.44
CA PHE A 849 -21.60 -16.29 10.47
C PHE A 849 -20.63 -16.89 9.44
N LEU A 850 -20.43 -18.20 9.54
CA LEU A 850 -19.49 -18.93 8.71
C LEU A 850 -20.20 -19.69 7.59
N PHE A 851 -19.63 -19.64 6.37
CA PHE A 851 -20.08 -20.45 5.23
C PHE A 851 -18.91 -20.77 4.28
N GLY A 852 -19.17 -21.61 3.29
CA GLY A 852 -18.30 -21.83 2.13
C GLY A 852 -17.23 -22.89 2.33
N ALA A 853 -16.54 -23.21 1.22
CA ALA A 853 -15.46 -24.17 1.16
C ALA A 853 -14.23 -23.69 1.94
N ARG A 854 -13.39 -24.63 2.36
CA ARG A 854 -12.12 -24.37 3.05
C ARG A 854 -10.97 -24.24 2.05
N ALA A 855 -9.89 -23.59 2.45
CA ALA A 855 -8.71 -23.36 1.59
C ALA A 855 -8.17 -24.65 0.99
N GLN A 856 -8.07 -25.72 1.78
CA GLN A 856 -7.55 -27.03 1.34
C GLN A 856 -8.46 -27.74 0.30
N GLU A 857 -9.72 -27.36 0.21
CA GLU A 857 -10.69 -27.93 -0.73
C GLU A 857 -10.65 -27.25 -2.11
N ILE A 858 -10.13 -26.02 -2.20
CA ILE A 858 -10.25 -25.16 -3.39
C ILE A 858 -9.64 -25.81 -4.63
N ALA A 859 -8.43 -26.36 -4.54
CA ALA A 859 -7.76 -26.99 -5.68
C ALA A 859 -8.54 -28.21 -6.21
N GLY A 860 -9.06 -29.04 -5.31
CA GLY A 860 -9.92 -30.18 -5.67
C GLY A 860 -11.21 -29.75 -6.34
N LEU A 861 -11.90 -28.74 -5.79
CA LEU A 861 -13.14 -28.19 -6.32
C LEU A 861 -12.97 -27.54 -7.70
N ARG A 862 -11.85 -26.84 -7.92
CA ARG A 862 -11.50 -26.30 -9.24
C ARG A 862 -11.27 -27.40 -10.26
N LYS A 863 -10.61 -28.48 -9.86
CA LYS A 863 -10.38 -29.65 -10.71
C LYS A 863 -11.72 -30.34 -11.07
N GLU A 864 -12.60 -30.59 -10.09
CA GLU A 864 -13.95 -31.13 -10.35
C GLU A 864 -14.74 -30.26 -11.34
N ARG A 865 -14.63 -28.94 -11.19
CA ARG A 865 -15.26 -27.99 -12.10
C ARG A 865 -14.69 -28.07 -13.51
N ALA A 866 -13.38 -28.09 -13.66
CA ALA A 866 -12.69 -28.20 -14.94
C ALA A 866 -13.02 -29.52 -15.67
N GLU A 867 -13.27 -30.60 -14.91
CA GLU A 867 -13.67 -31.92 -15.42
C GLU A 867 -15.17 -32.04 -15.72
N GLY A 868 -15.96 -30.95 -15.52
CA GLY A 868 -17.39 -30.95 -15.75
C GLY A 868 -18.23 -31.76 -14.74
N LYS A 869 -17.65 -32.11 -13.59
CA LYS A 869 -18.28 -32.91 -12.53
C LYS A 869 -19.15 -32.07 -11.59
N PHE A 870 -18.96 -30.76 -11.59
CA PHE A 870 -19.72 -29.87 -10.73
C PHE A 870 -21.15 -29.70 -11.25
N VAL A 871 -22.15 -29.88 -10.35
CA VAL A 871 -23.56 -29.64 -10.62
C VAL A 871 -23.99 -28.38 -9.86
N PRO A 872 -24.34 -27.29 -10.55
CA PRO A 872 -24.81 -26.07 -9.91
C PRO A 872 -26.11 -26.29 -9.13
N ASP A 873 -26.25 -25.57 -8.00
CA ASP A 873 -27.53 -25.53 -7.26
C ASP A 873 -28.61 -24.90 -8.17
N PRO A 874 -29.85 -25.47 -8.18
CA PRO A 874 -30.95 -24.91 -9.00
C PRO A 874 -31.23 -23.42 -8.73
N ARG A 875 -31.04 -22.96 -7.49
CA ARG A 875 -31.23 -21.56 -7.09
C ARG A 875 -30.21 -20.65 -7.80
N PHE A 876 -28.99 -21.13 -8.04
CA PHE A 876 -27.95 -20.41 -8.76
C PHE A 876 -28.32 -20.26 -10.25
N GLU A 877 -28.81 -21.35 -10.88
CA GLU A 877 -29.28 -21.32 -12.26
C GLU A 877 -30.51 -20.40 -12.42
N GLU A 878 -31.40 -20.39 -11.45
CA GLU A 878 -32.58 -19.52 -11.40
C GLU A 878 -32.13 -18.03 -11.40
N VAL A 879 -31.13 -17.65 -10.60
CA VAL A 879 -30.61 -16.28 -10.53
C VAL A 879 -29.95 -15.88 -11.86
N LYS A 880 -29.12 -16.73 -12.46
CA LYS A 880 -28.49 -16.45 -13.75
C LYS A 880 -29.53 -16.20 -14.85
N SER A 881 -30.54 -17.05 -14.91
CA SER A 881 -31.66 -16.91 -15.85
C SER A 881 -32.46 -15.63 -15.61
N TYR A 882 -32.66 -15.26 -14.33
CA TYR A 882 -33.39 -14.05 -13.96
C TYR A 882 -32.62 -12.79 -14.36
N VAL A 883 -31.30 -12.78 -14.20
CA VAL A 883 -30.45 -11.68 -14.70
C VAL A 883 -30.53 -11.53 -16.21
N ARG A 884 -30.45 -12.66 -16.97
CA ARG A 884 -30.56 -12.67 -18.43
C ARG A 884 -31.94 -12.28 -18.96
N SER A 885 -32.98 -12.34 -18.13
CA SER A 885 -34.34 -11.92 -18.53
C SER A 885 -34.48 -10.42 -18.80
N GLY A 886 -33.44 -9.61 -18.51
CA GLY A 886 -33.43 -8.17 -18.72
C GLY A 886 -34.18 -7.37 -17.65
N VAL A 887 -34.55 -7.99 -16.52
CA VAL A 887 -35.25 -7.31 -15.42
C VAL A 887 -34.46 -6.14 -14.81
N PHE A 888 -33.13 -6.17 -14.90
CA PHE A 888 -32.21 -5.12 -14.40
C PHE A 888 -31.76 -4.12 -15.48
N GLY A 889 -32.50 -4.03 -16.58
CA GLY A 889 -32.17 -3.07 -17.66
C GLY A 889 -31.74 -3.74 -18.97
N THR A 890 -31.19 -2.93 -19.87
CA THR A 890 -30.84 -3.36 -21.24
C THR A 890 -29.36 -3.73 -21.40
N TYR A 891 -28.56 -3.62 -20.34
CA TYR A 891 -27.15 -4.02 -20.41
C TYR A 891 -27.03 -5.54 -20.56
N ASN A 892 -26.17 -5.99 -21.47
CA ASN A 892 -25.94 -7.42 -21.67
C ASN A 892 -24.93 -7.94 -20.65
N TYR A 893 -25.38 -8.82 -19.77
CA TYR A 893 -24.58 -9.49 -18.73
C TYR A 893 -24.00 -10.84 -19.15
N ASP A 894 -24.10 -11.24 -20.43
CA ASP A 894 -23.64 -12.56 -20.88
C ASP A 894 -22.17 -12.82 -20.59
N ASP A 895 -21.29 -11.81 -20.79
CA ASP A 895 -19.87 -11.94 -20.47
C ASP A 895 -19.63 -12.11 -18.95
N LEU A 896 -20.41 -11.43 -18.10
CA LEU A 896 -20.30 -11.56 -16.64
C LEU A 896 -20.82 -12.92 -16.18
N ILE A 897 -21.96 -13.35 -16.70
CA ILE A 897 -22.55 -14.66 -16.38
C ILE A 897 -21.74 -15.80 -17.02
N GLY A 898 -21.18 -15.57 -18.23
CA GLY A 898 -20.31 -16.52 -18.93
C GLY A 898 -19.10 -16.92 -18.13
N SER A 899 -18.50 -15.99 -17.36
CA SER A 899 -17.36 -16.29 -16.48
C SER A 899 -17.72 -17.32 -15.37
N LEU A 900 -19.00 -17.53 -15.10
CA LEU A 900 -19.50 -18.52 -14.17
C LEU A 900 -19.88 -19.87 -14.84
N GLU A 901 -19.96 -19.91 -16.17
CA GLU A 901 -20.46 -21.04 -16.94
C GLU A 901 -19.45 -21.64 -17.91
N GLY A 902 -18.65 -20.80 -18.56
CA GLY A 902 -17.68 -21.16 -19.60
C GLY A 902 -16.25 -21.29 -19.08
N ASN A 903 -15.28 -21.24 -20.00
CA ASN A 903 -13.85 -21.26 -19.75
C ASN A 903 -13.24 -19.84 -19.68
N GLU A 904 -14.05 -18.84 -19.43
CA GLU A 904 -13.62 -17.47 -19.30
C GLU A 904 -12.99 -17.20 -17.92
N GLY A 905 -12.31 -16.07 -17.78
CA GLY A 905 -11.60 -15.75 -16.56
C GLY A 905 -10.51 -16.79 -16.24
N TYR A 906 -9.27 -16.49 -16.56
CA TYR A 906 -8.13 -17.42 -16.44
C TYR A 906 -8.34 -18.77 -17.19
N GLY A 907 -9.23 -18.81 -18.17
CA GLY A 907 -9.55 -20.03 -18.95
C GLY A 907 -10.29 -21.11 -18.17
N ARG A 908 -10.92 -20.76 -17.02
CA ARG A 908 -11.58 -21.72 -16.14
C ARG A 908 -12.94 -21.21 -15.71
N ALA A 909 -13.99 -22.02 -15.88
CA ALA A 909 -15.32 -21.68 -15.44
C ALA A 909 -15.40 -21.49 -13.94
N ASP A 910 -16.04 -20.41 -13.48
CA ASP A 910 -16.25 -20.10 -12.06
C ASP A 910 -15.00 -20.31 -11.17
N TYR A 911 -13.87 -19.77 -11.59
CA TYR A 911 -12.57 -19.94 -10.92
C TYR A 911 -12.62 -19.59 -9.42
N PHE A 912 -13.46 -18.62 -9.05
CA PHE A 912 -13.66 -18.16 -7.67
C PHE A 912 -14.77 -18.88 -6.92
N LEU A 913 -15.31 -19.97 -7.49
CA LEU A 913 -16.26 -20.89 -6.85
C LEU A 913 -17.51 -20.19 -6.30
N VAL A 914 -18.04 -19.20 -7.04
CA VAL A 914 -19.27 -18.49 -6.69
C VAL A 914 -20.46 -19.45 -6.63
N GLY A 915 -20.62 -20.31 -7.67
CA GLY A 915 -21.71 -21.28 -7.75
C GLY A 915 -21.61 -22.39 -6.70
N LYS A 916 -20.38 -22.77 -6.30
CA LYS A 916 -20.16 -23.77 -5.24
C LYS A 916 -20.62 -23.28 -3.88
N ASP A 917 -20.25 -22.05 -3.52
CA ASP A 917 -20.56 -21.50 -2.20
C ASP A 917 -21.95 -20.85 -2.14
N PHE A 918 -22.60 -20.64 -3.28
CA PHE A 918 -23.90 -19.95 -3.33
C PHE A 918 -24.97 -20.54 -2.42
N PRO A 919 -25.25 -21.87 -2.40
CA PRO A 919 -26.27 -22.44 -1.52
C PRO A 919 -25.96 -22.20 -0.04
N SER A 920 -24.73 -22.47 0.41
CA SER A 920 -24.33 -22.25 1.81
C SER A 920 -24.36 -20.78 2.20
N TYR A 921 -24.05 -19.88 1.27
CA TYR A 921 -24.17 -18.44 1.47
C TYR A 921 -25.61 -18.01 1.70
N LEU A 922 -26.58 -18.52 0.90
CA LEU A 922 -28.01 -18.23 1.09
C LEU A 922 -28.51 -18.72 2.43
N GLU A 923 -28.17 -19.94 2.81
CA GLU A 923 -28.58 -20.55 4.10
C GLU A 923 -28.00 -19.74 5.27
N CYS A 924 -26.74 -19.34 5.18
CA CYS A 924 -26.10 -18.48 6.17
C CYS A 924 -26.78 -17.11 6.29
N GLN A 925 -27.22 -16.51 5.17
CA GLN A 925 -27.99 -15.26 5.15
C GLN A 925 -29.37 -15.40 5.83
N GLU A 926 -29.99 -16.55 5.75
CA GLU A 926 -31.24 -16.85 6.51
C GLU A 926 -30.98 -16.89 8.03
N GLU A 927 -29.86 -17.48 8.46
CA GLU A 927 -29.47 -17.48 9.87
C GLU A 927 -29.17 -16.06 10.37
N VAL A 928 -28.58 -15.21 9.54
CA VAL A 928 -28.39 -13.77 9.84
C VAL A 928 -29.76 -13.11 10.09
N ASP A 929 -30.75 -13.32 9.20
CA ASP A 929 -32.10 -12.74 9.38
C ASP A 929 -32.78 -13.24 10.67
N LYS A 930 -32.66 -14.54 10.98
CA LYS A 930 -33.17 -15.11 12.23
C LYS A 930 -32.51 -14.49 13.47
N ALA A 931 -31.20 -14.32 13.45
CA ALA A 931 -30.46 -13.72 14.57
C ALA A 931 -30.81 -12.23 14.75
N TYR A 932 -30.91 -11.48 13.65
CA TYR A 932 -31.19 -10.04 13.69
C TYR A 932 -32.59 -9.72 14.25
N ARG A 933 -33.59 -10.59 14.06
CA ARG A 933 -34.92 -10.43 14.64
C ARG A 933 -34.92 -10.40 16.16
N VAL A 934 -33.95 -11.04 16.79
CA VAL A 934 -33.78 -11.04 18.25
C VAL A 934 -32.76 -9.99 18.63
N GLN A 935 -33.18 -8.74 18.72
CA GLN A 935 -32.29 -7.60 18.92
C GLN A 935 -31.38 -7.70 20.15
N LYS A 936 -31.86 -8.35 21.22
CA LYS A 936 -31.02 -8.59 22.41
C LYS A 936 -29.87 -9.55 22.10
N LYS A 937 -30.11 -10.61 21.32
CA LYS A 937 -29.06 -11.54 20.85
C LYS A 937 -28.10 -10.81 19.92
N TRP A 938 -28.61 -10.06 18.96
CA TRP A 938 -27.79 -9.30 18.00
C TRP A 938 -26.87 -8.30 18.69
N THR A 939 -27.39 -7.54 19.66
CA THR A 939 -26.61 -6.56 20.43
C THR A 939 -25.53 -7.25 21.26
N ARG A 940 -25.83 -8.40 21.85
CA ARG A 940 -24.84 -9.21 22.55
C ARG A 940 -23.71 -9.65 21.61
N MET A 941 -24.05 -10.17 20.42
CA MET A 941 -23.05 -10.51 19.40
C MET A 941 -22.19 -9.30 19.00
N SER A 942 -22.81 -8.13 18.84
CA SER A 942 -22.13 -6.86 18.53
C SER A 942 -21.10 -6.49 19.61
N ILE A 943 -21.49 -6.55 20.87
CA ILE A 943 -20.59 -6.27 22.01
C ILE A 943 -19.42 -7.27 22.04
N LEU A 944 -19.69 -8.55 21.79
CA LEU A 944 -18.67 -9.60 21.79
C LEU A 944 -17.68 -9.48 20.62
N ASN A 945 -18.14 -8.97 19.45
CA ASN A 945 -17.25 -8.64 18.36
C ASN A 945 -16.24 -7.54 18.77
N THR A 946 -16.71 -6.46 19.39
CA THR A 946 -15.80 -5.42 19.92
C THR A 946 -14.88 -6.00 21.01
N ALA A 947 -15.43 -6.75 21.96
CA ALA A 947 -14.65 -7.32 23.05
C ALA A 947 -13.57 -8.32 22.58
N GLY A 948 -13.82 -9.04 21.50
CA GLY A 948 -12.89 -9.99 20.89
C GLY A 948 -11.91 -9.39 19.88
N SER A 949 -12.01 -8.08 19.59
CA SER A 949 -11.16 -7.45 18.58
C SER A 949 -9.77 -7.02 19.07
N TYR A 950 -9.44 -7.23 20.35
CA TYR A 950 -8.22 -6.76 20.99
C TYR A 950 -6.92 -7.23 20.32
N LYS A 951 -6.89 -8.49 19.84
CA LYS A 951 -5.74 -9.08 19.12
C LYS A 951 -5.36 -8.27 17.88
N PHE A 952 -6.33 -7.57 17.27
CA PHE A 952 -6.18 -6.92 15.97
C PHE A 952 -5.76 -5.44 16.05
N SER A 953 -5.11 -5.05 17.16
CA SER A 953 -4.42 -3.77 17.29
C SER A 953 -3.12 -3.76 16.50
N SER A 954 -2.87 -2.70 15.72
CA SER A 954 -1.55 -2.48 15.10
C SER A 954 -0.43 -2.26 16.15
N ASP A 955 -0.78 -1.90 17.37
CA ASP A 955 0.19 -1.78 18.47
C ASP A 955 0.80 -3.15 18.80
N ARG A 956 -0.03 -4.19 18.95
CA ARG A 956 0.44 -5.57 19.13
C ARG A 956 1.32 -5.99 17.96
N THR A 957 0.88 -5.74 16.73
CA THR A 957 1.64 -6.09 15.52
C THR A 957 3.02 -5.41 15.53
N ILE A 958 3.09 -4.13 15.83
CA ILE A 958 4.35 -3.37 15.90
C ILE A 958 5.27 -3.88 17.01
N HIS A 959 4.74 -4.22 18.19
CA HIS A 959 5.54 -4.85 19.24
C HIS A 959 6.19 -6.16 18.78
N GLU A 960 5.45 -6.98 18.03
CA GLU A 960 5.96 -8.24 17.47
C GLU A 960 7.04 -8.00 16.40
N TYR A 961 6.83 -7.07 15.46
CA TYR A 961 7.87 -6.69 14.49
C TYR A 961 9.12 -6.13 15.18
N ALA A 962 8.94 -5.24 16.16
CA ALA A 962 10.05 -4.62 16.87
C ALA A 962 10.90 -5.64 17.64
N ARG A 963 10.26 -6.59 18.33
CA ARG A 963 10.92 -7.64 19.11
C ARG A 963 11.59 -8.69 18.22
N ASP A 964 10.85 -9.25 17.27
CA ASP A 964 11.24 -10.48 16.57
C ASP A 964 12.04 -10.22 15.30
N ILE A 965 11.77 -9.12 14.60
CA ILE A 965 12.39 -8.81 13.30
C ILE A 965 13.37 -7.64 13.43
N TRP A 966 12.88 -6.46 13.85
CA TRP A 966 13.72 -5.25 13.83
C TRP A 966 14.73 -5.18 14.96
N ARG A 967 14.44 -5.83 16.09
CA ARG A 967 15.27 -5.79 17.32
C ARG A 967 15.55 -4.35 17.73
N ILE A 968 14.48 -3.60 17.93
CA ILE A 968 14.46 -2.22 18.43
C ILE A 968 13.60 -2.14 19.68
N GLU A 969 13.94 -1.19 20.57
CA GLU A 969 13.22 -0.94 21.82
C GLU A 969 12.54 0.43 21.76
N PRO A 970 11.44 0.62 22.54
CA PRO A 970 10.83 1.93 22.70
C PRO A 970 11.83 2.94 23.31
N VAL A 971 11.85 4.15 22.77
CA VAL A 971 12.74 5.22 23.26
C VAL A 971 11.90 6.46 23.55
N VAL A 972 11.56 6.65 24.82
CA VAL A 972 10.75 7.77 25.28
C VAL A 972 11.60 9.03 25.33
N LEU A 973 11.09 10.14 24.80
CA LEU A 973 11.74 11.45 24.91
C LEU A 973 11.70 11.93 26.36
N PRO A 974 12.79 12.53 26.87
CA PRO A 974 12.85 13.09 28.22
C PRO A 974 11.94 14.30 28.42
#